data_3543eb2ab8b26bca5d512e2ba974d42f
#
_entry.id   3543eb2ab8b26bca5d512e2ba974d42f
#
_cell.length_a   1.000
_cell.length_b   1.000
_cell.length_c   1.000
_cell.angle_alpha   90.00
_cell.angle_beta   90.00
_cell.angle_gamma   90.00
#
_symmetry.space_group_name_H-M   'P 1'
#
loop_
_entity.id
_entity.type
_entity.pdbx_description
1 polymer ?
#
loop_
_entity_poly.entity_id
_entity_poly.type
_entity_poly.pdbx_seq_one_letter_code
_entity_poly.pdbx_strand_id
1 'polypeptide(L)'
;MSSIIEGYNYDIFISYRQKDNKHDGWVTEFVNNLKGELESTFKEEISVYFDINPHDGLLETHDVDASLKEKLKCLVFIPIISRTYCDPKSFAWEHEFKAFVEQASKDQFGLKVKLANGNVASRVLPVRIYDLNKADIKLCESLLEGVLRGIEFVYAEPGVNRPLKTDDDEKINLNRTKYRNQINKVGNAIEEIISGLKIELAGPGKEKTLQREASGEVKKRWRKEAQEKPARLPKRKLSSGAVIIGISLLIAAFLAYPKIFKKNNLEKLRSPDGKISIAVMPFQNLTTDSLFNIWQLGLQNLLITSLSNSEELSVRQYETMDKILGGIEHTNYASITPSFAADVALKLEANTVITGNIFKTINRIRITANLMDSRSEEIYKSYDIYGDAEDDFFTITDSLSSLIKNFLEIKKLKQKYPIYDLKNVYTSSAEAFKFYIQGRIYHARTDYIPAIENYTKAVGYDSNFVSPMLMMAYACGDIGKTRESKLWAYKAYNRISKMPHDIQIEIKELKAAVDKEPDEHIKSLNEYLEFNPYSPIKLYTLGWVYYSIEQWQDAINVFEKANDLIKLFNGRKLWIWHYLCLGDAYHKIGEHGKELKILKEGLDSWPAEEHRIISYQAVCAFSLGDTAKGDELLSEFCDACKKVKFSDARIESDIGLIYKKSALLEKAQLHYQLAIKSEPSDIYNIRAMYYLAWLLIDNEINILKGINLVDSALKTNPSDEELLADLYDTRGWGFYKLGNYNQALEDLSKGWDLRPFYGHQHFLHLEAAKKAVANNKNN
;
A
#
# COMPACT_ATOMS: atom_id res chain seq x y z
N MET A 1 43.25 10.41 -14.20
CA MET A 1 42.83 8.98 -14.20
C MET A 1 42.45 8.65 -15.61
N SER A 2 42.87 7.53 -16.15
CA SER A 2 42.50 7.07 -17.50
C SER A 2 41.21 6.22 -17.38
N SER A 3 40.43 6.18 -18.45
CA SER A 3 39.24 5.30 -18.53
C SER A 3 39.60 3.82 -18.30
N ILE A 4 38.63 3.06 -17.80
CA ILE A 4 38.71 1.60 -17.60
C ILE A 4 38.80 0.82 -18.94
N ILE A 5 38.52 1.47 -20.07
CA ILE A 5 38.68 0.91 -21.42
C ILE A 5 39.79 1.68 -22.14
N GLU A 6 40.82 0.97 -22.62
CA GLU A 6 41.93 1.52 -23.35
C GLU A 6 41.49 2.26 -24.63
N GLY A 7 42.07 3.44 -24.90
CA GLY A 7 41.69 4.29 -26.02
C GLY A 7 40.67 5.39 -25.69
N TYR A 8 40.16 5.41 -24.46
CA TYR A 8 39.31 6.49 -23.94
C TYR A 8 39.98 7.24 -22.80
N ASN A 9 39.70 8.55 -22.70
CA ASN A 9 40.31 9.39 -21.67
C ASN A 9 39.51 9.43 -20.38
N TYR A 10 38.17 9.31 -20.49
CA TYR A 10 37.25 9.29 -19.36
C TYR A 10 36.20 8.21 -19.57
N ASP A 11 35.68 7.69 -18.48
CA ASP A 11 34.53 6.78 -18.52
C ASP A 11 33.24 7.57 -18.73
N ILE A 12 33.11 8.71 -18.06
CA ILE A 12 31.92 9.55 -18.10
C ILE A 12 32.32 11.01 -18.37
N PHE A 13 31.56 11.65 -19.28
CA PHE A 13 31.63 13.08 -19.51
C PHE A 13 30.28 13.71 -19.16
N ILE A 14 30.22 14.69 -18.24
CA ILE A 14 29.03 15.41 -17.85
C ILE A 14 29.01 16.77 -18.51
N SER A 15 28.07 16.97 -19.42
CA SER A 15 27.86 18.21 -20.16
C SER A 15 26.68 18.98 -19.59
N TYR A 16 26.86 20.28 -19.35
CA TYR A 16 25.82 21.12 -18.80
C TYR A 16 26.00 22.58 -19.21
N ARG A 17 24.95 23.39 -19.05
CA ARG A 17 25.06 24.82 -19.23
C ARG A 17 25.50 25.49 -17.93
N GLN A 18 26.58 26.25 -17.92
CA GLN A 18 27.07 26.93 -16.72
C GLN A 18 26.01 27.77 -15.99
N LYS A 19 25.03 28.33 -16.74
CA LYS A 19 23.88 29.04 -16.16
C LYS A 19 23.05 28.17 -15.25
N ASP A 20 22.92 26.87 -15.52
CA ASP A 20 22.11 25.92 -14.76
C ASP A 20 22.74 25.50 -13.44
N ASN A 21 24.05 25.80 -13.26
CA ASN A 21 24.78 25.53 -12.01
C ASN A 21 25.04 26.78 -11.19
N LYS A 22 24.89 27.99 -11.78
CA LYS A 22 25.38 29.26 -11.20
C LYS A 22 24.60 29.71 -9.96
N HIS A 23 23.31 29.37 -9.86
CA HIS A 23 22.44 29.90 -8.80
C HIS A 23 22.45 29.05 -7.52
N ASP A 24 22.40 27.74 -7.66
CA ASP A 24 22.18 26.84 -6.52
C ASP A 24 23.12 25.62 -6.48
N GLY A 25 24.07 25.57 -7.42
CA GLY A 25 25.07 24.49 -7.45
C GLY A 25 24.53 23.12 -7.74
N TRP A 26 23.30 23.01 -8.29
CA TRP A 26 22.60 21.75 -8.48
C TRP A 26 23.43 20.71 -9.25
N VAL A 27 24.12 21.13 -10.33
CA VAL A 27 24.93 20.20 -11.13
C VAL A 27 26.14 19.70 -10.33
N THR A 28 26.74 20.56 -9.51
CA THR A 28 27.84 20.16 -8.62
C THR A 28 27.40 19.15 -7.58
N GLU A 29 26.23 19.36 -6.97
CA GLU A 29 25.62 18.41 -6.01
C GLU A 29 25.27 17.08 -6.68
N PHE A 30 24.69 17.13 -7.88
CA PHE A 30 24.40 15.93 -8.67
C PHE A 30 25.66 15.11 -8.96
N VAL A 31 26.76 15.75 -9.40
CA VAL A 31 28.03 15.08 -9.70
C VAL A 31 28.63 14.43 -8.46
N ASN A 32 28.61 15.11 -7.31
CA ASN A 32 29.12 14.57 -6.06
C ASN A 32 28.30 13.33 -5.60
N ASN A 33 26.98 13.42 -5.67
CA ASN A 33 26.09 12.29 -5.33
C ASN A 33 26.26 11.12 -6.32
N LEU A 34 26.44 11.40 -7.62
CA LEU A 34 26.70 10.37 -8.62
C LEU A 34 28.05 9.68 -8.40
N LYS A 35 29.12 10.42 -8.07
CA LYS A 35 30.44 9.83 -7.75
C LYS A 35 30.31 8.85 -6.58
N GLY A 36 29.65 9.24 -5.49
CA GLY A 36 29.41 8.33 -4.35
C GLY A 36 28.61 7.08 -4.71
N GLU A 37 27.63 7.19 -5.62
CA GLU A 37 26.89 6.04 -6.14
C GLU A 37 27.76 5.12 -7.00
N LEU A 38 28.60 5.68 -7.88
CA LEU A 38 29.50 4.91 -8.72
C LEU A 38 30.55 4.14 -7.90
N GLU A 39 31.09 4.73 -6.82
CA GLU A 39 32.00 4.06 -5.88
C GLU A 39 31.34 2.83 -5.21
N SER A 40 30.04 2.88 -5.00
CA SER A 40 29.29 1.73 -4.44
C SER A 40 28.89 0.69 -5.50
N THR A 41 28.78 1.08 -6.75
CA THR A 41 28.31 0.24 -7.86
C THR A 41 29.46 -0.50 -8.56
N PHE A 42 30.61 0.16 -8.73
CA PHE A 42 31.74 -0.40 -9.44
C PHE A 42 32.88 -0.83 -8.49
N LYS A 43 33.56 -1.92 -8.84
CA LYS A 43 34.81 -2.36 -8.16
C LYS A 43 36.05 -1.57 -8.63
N GLU A 44 35.97 -0.99 -9.82
CA GLU A 44 36.99 -0.20 -10.45
C GLU A 44 36.67 1.28 -10.25
N GLU A 45 37.71 2.13 -10.18
CA GLU A 45 37.51 3.57 -10.06
C GLU A 45 37.07 4.16 -11.40
N ILE A 46 35.85 4.75 -11.44
CA ILE A 46 35.26 5.34 -12.63
C ILE A 46 35.68 6.79 -12.79
N SER A 47 36.32 7.10 -13.91
CA SER A 47 36.80 8.46 -14.22
C SER A 47 35.64 9.32 -14.77
N VAL A 48 35.35 10.44 -14.06
CA VAL A 48 34.28 11.37 -14.43
C VAL A 48 34.86 12.74 -14.76
N TYR A 49 34.69 13.19 -16.01
CA TYR A 49 35.02 14.56 -16.40
C TYR A 49 33.86 15.51 -16.05
N PHE A 50 34.20 16.61 -15.40
CA PHE A 50 33.30 17.68 -15.01
C PHE A 50 34.07 19.02 -14.95
N ASP A 51 33.65 20.05 -15.69
CA ASP A 51 34.40 21.26 -15.99
C ASP A 51 34.71 22.19 -14.78
N ILE A 52 34.08 22.01 -13.63
CA ILE A 52 34.34 22.80 -12.41
C ILE A 52 35.54 22.23 -11.60
N ASN A 53 36.09 21.10 -11.99
CA ASN A 53 37.24 20.55 -11.27
C ASN A 53 38.47 21.42 -11.50
N PRO A 54 39.08 22.02 -10.45
CA PRO A 54 40.25 22.90 -10.60
C PRO A 54 41.47 22.25 -11.27
N HIS A 55 41.50 20.91 -11.29
CA HIS A 55 42.58 20.12 -11.88
C HIS A 55 42.35 19.78 -13.37
N ASP A 56 41.12 19.89 -13.88
CA ASP A 56 40.71 19.51 -15.23
C ASP A 56 40.26 20.71 -16.08
N GLY A 57 40.18 21.91 -15.51
CA GLY A 57 39.80 23.16 -16.19
C GLY A 57 40.74 23.51 -17.35
N LEU A 58 40.16 24.00 -18.45
CA LEU A 58 40.91 24.54 -19.57
C LEU A 58 41.46 25.93 -19.19
N LEU A 59 42.79 26.11 -19.28
CA LEU A 59 43.43 27.39 -19.12
C LEU A 59 43.29 28.23 -20.40
N GLU A 60 43.32 29.57 -20.28
CA GLU A 60 43.25 30.52 -21.41
C GLU A 60 44.32 30.32 -22.46
N THR A 61 45.39 29.59 -22.13
CA THR A 61 46.51 29.27 -23.01
C THR A 61 46.34 27.97 -23.79
N HIS A 62 45.28 27.21 -23.52
CA HIS A 62 45.02 25.92 -24.18
C HIS A 62 44.23 26.09 -25.47
N ASP A 63 44.53 25.26 -26.47
CA ASP A 63 43.64 25.07 -27.62
C ASP A 63 42.37 24.35 -27.13
N VAL A 64 41.30 25.13 -26.96
CA VAL A 64 40.02 24.66 -26.37
C VAL A 64 39.42 23.57 -27.22
N ASP A 65 39.44 23.71 -28.54
CA ASP A 65 38.79 22.74 -29.45
C ASP A 65 39.54 21.41 -29.50
N ALA A 66 40.90 21.47 -29.55
CA ALA A 66 41.70 20.25 -29.55
C ALA A 66 41.62 19.51 -28.19
N SER A 67 41.72 20.27 -27.11
CA SER A 67 41.63 19.73 -25.73
C SER A 67 40.24 19.14 -25.44
N LEU A 68 39.17 19.76 -25.90
CA LEU A 68 37.81 19.29 -25.71
C LEU A 68 37.55 17.99 -26.51
N LYS A 69 38.04 17.88 -27.75
CA LYS A 69 37.95 16.65 -28.56
C LYS A 69 38.59 15.46 -27.88
N GLU A 70 39.70 15.64 -27.19
CA GLU A 70 40.33 14.56 -26.42
C GLU A 70 39.51 14.20 -25.19
N LYS A 71 38.91 15.17 -24.49
CA LYS A 71 38.03 14.91 -23.31
C LYS A 71 36.73 14.25 -23.69
N LEU A 72 36.19 14.50 -24.88
CA LEU A 72 35.00 13.84 -25.44
C LEU A 72 35.25 12.36 -25.84
N LYS A 73 36.49 11.85 -25.80
CA LYS A 73 36.77 10.42 -25.88
C LYS A 73 36.37 9.76 -24.56
N CYS A 74 35.08 9.62 -24.35
CA CYS A 74 34.48 9.01 -23.14
C CYS A 74 33.54 7.86 -23.53
N LEU A 75 33.28 6.96 -22.55
CA LEU A 75 32.43 5.81 -22.77
C LEU A 75 30.94 6.19 -22.71
N VAL A 76 30.57 7.05 -21.74
CA VAL A 76 29.21 7.52 -21.52
C VAL A 76 29.16 9.04 -21.47
N PHE A 77 28.27 9.65 -22.19
CA PHE A 77 28.02 11.09 -22.20
C PHE A 77 26.71 11.42 -21.51
N ILE A 78 26.74 12.29 -20.50
CA ILE A 78 25.58 12.68 -19.70
C ILE A 78 25.27 14.16 -19.92
N PRO A 79 24.35 14.52 -20.84
CA PRO A 79 23.88 15.88 -20.96
C PRO A 79 22.85 16.20 -19.87
N ILE A 80 23.09 17.27 -19.11
CA ILE A 80 22.12 17.83 -18.16
C ILE A 80 21.19 18.77 -18.93
N ILE A 81 20.03 18.25 -19.32
CA ILE A 81 19.12 18.91 -20.24
C ILE A 81 18.19 19.86 -19.52
N SER A 82 18.32 21.16 -19.83
CA SER A 82 17.45 22.26 -19.44
C SER A 82 16.93 22.98 -20.69
N ARG A 83 16.00 23.92 -20.51
CA ARG A 83 15.56 24.82 -21.61
C ARG A 83 16.72 25.64 -22.17
N THR A 84 17.68 26.03 -21.33
CA THR A 84 18.85 26.80 -21.76
C THR A 84 19.91 25.93 -22.42
N TYR A 85 19.96 24.64 -22.11
CA TYR A 85 20.81 23.67 -22.77
C TYR A 85 20.39 23.40 -24.21
N CYS A 86 19.08 23.38 -24.49
CA CYS A 86 18.49 23.15 -25.82
C CYS A 86 18.60 24.38 -26.74
N ASP A 87 19.68 25.15 -26.63
CA ASP A 87 20.00 26.28 -27.51
C ASP A 87 21.11 25.86 -28.50
N PRO A 88 20.81 25.69 -29.82
CA PRO A 88 21.79 25.26 -30.81
C PRO A 88 23.03 26.15 -30.92
N LYS A 89 22.96 27.39 -30.44
CA LYS A 89 24.09 28.34 -30.43
C LYS A 89 24.92 28.24 -29.14
N SER A 90 24.53 27.40 -28.20
CA SER A 90 25.27 27.26 -26.95
C SER A 90 26.52 26.39 -27.14
N PHE A 91 27.58 26.70 -26.40
CA PHE A 91 28.80 25.93 -26.42
C PHE A 91 28.59 24.47 -26.06
N ALA A 92 27.84 24.19 -24.99
CA ALA A 92 27.49 22.82 -24.56
C ALA A 92 26.72 22.03 -25.62
N TRP A 93 25.86 22.69 -26.39
CA TRP A 93 25.14 22.02 -27.46
C TRP A 93 26.02 21.71 -28.67
N GLU A 94 26.69 22.74 -29.22
CA GLU A 94 27.42 22.61 -30.49
C GLU A 94 28.76 21.88 -30.30
N HIS A 95 29.55 22.25 -29.27
CA HIS A 95 30.91 21.74 -29.11
C HIS A 95 31.04 20.53 -28.18
N GLU A 96 30.00 20.21 -27.37
CA GLU A 96 30.04 19.03 -26.49
C GLU A 96 29.04 17.98 -26.97
N PHE A 97 27.73 18.28 -26.94
CA PHE A 97 26.70 17.26 -27.23
C PHE A 97 26.74 16.79 -28.67
N LYS A 98 26.68 17.71 -29.63
CA LYS A 98 26.71 17.38 -31.06
C LYS A 98 28.06 16.76 -31.45
N ALA A 99 29.15 17.32 -30.95
CA ALA A 99 30.50 16.81 -31.21
C ALA A 99 30.67 15.38 -30.66
N PHE A 100 30.16 15.09 -29.45
CA PHE A 100 30.18 13.72 -28.92
C PHE A 100 29.37 12.75 -29.80
N VAL A 101 28.14 13.12 -30.20
CA VAL A 101 27.32 12.26 -31.05
C VAL A 101 28.00 11.94 -32.37
N GLU A 102 28.63 12.95 -33.00
CA GLU A 102 29.39 12.76 -34.25
C GLU A 102 30.65 11.89 -34.05
N GLN A 103 31.36 12.07 -32.94
CA GLN A 103 32.56 11.29 -32.63
C GLN A 103 32.20 9.84 -32.26
N ALA A 104 31.23 9.63 -31.38
CA ALA A 104 30.82 8.32 -30.96
C ALA A 104 30.19 7.50 -32.07
N SER A 105 29.50 8.13 -33.03
CA SER A 105 28.95 7.42 -34.21
C SER A 105 30.04 6.85 -35.13
N LYS A 106 31.27 7.29 -35.01
CA LYS A 106 32.42 6.89 -35.87
C LYS A 106 33.47 6.09 -35.12
N ASP A 107 33.36 5.94 -33.81
CA ASP A 107 34.30 5.17 -33.01
C ASP A 107 33.99 3.66 -33.06
N GLN A 108 34.83 2.84 -32.41
CA GLN A 108 34.76 1.39 -32.47
C GLN A 108 33.45 0.79 -31.90
N PHE A 109 32.71 1.51 -31.03
CA PHE A 109 31.48 1.04 -30.41
C PHE A 109 30.23 1.63 -31.05
N GLY A 110 30.35 2.72 -31.78
CA GLY A 110 29.19 3.48 -32.25
C GLY A 110 28.43 4.16 -31.10
N LEU A 111 27.31 4.79 -31.44
CA LEU A 111 26.46 5.50 -30.48
C LEU A 111 25.57 4.55 -29.65
N LYS A 112 25.30 3.36 -30.16
CA LYS A 112 24.35 2.36 -29.57
C LYS A 112 25.10 1.09 -29.23
N VAL A 113 24.95 0.62 -28.00
CA VAL A 113 25.61 -0.56 -27.43
C VAL A 113 24.61 -1.65 -27.17
N LYS A 114 24.95 -2.89 -27.55
CA LYS A 114 24.12 -4.08 -27.26
C LYS A 114 24.41 -4.55 -25.83
N LEU A 115 23.38 -4.58 -24.99
CA LEU A 115 23.48 -5.03 -23.61
C LEU A 115 23.43 -6.56 -23.50
N ALA A 116 23.89 -7.10 -22.36
CA ALA A 116 23.90 -8.53 -22.07
C ALA A 116 22.50 -9.18 -22.12
N ASN A 117 21.45 -8.41 -21.81
CA ASN A 117 20.06 -8.83 -21.88
C ASN A 117 19.44 -8.78 -23.29
N GLY A 118 20.24 -8.42 -24.31
CA GLY A 118 19.82 -8.31 -25.72
C GLY A 118 19.20 -6.97 -26.09
N ASN A 119 18.99 -6.06 -25.15
CA ASN A 119 18.53 -4.69 -25.40
C ASN A 119 19.66 -3.84 -26.02
N VAL A 120 19.28 -2.69 -26.57
CA VAL A 120 20.23 -1.70 -27.12
C VAL A 120 20.11 -0.43 -26.29
N ALA A 121 21.20 -0.01 -25.69
CA ALA A 121 21.31 1.26 -24.96
C ALA A 121 22.05 2.33 -25.81
N SER A 122 21.81 3.59 -25.51
CA SER A 122 22.59 4.71 -26.07
C SER A 122 23.74 5.04 -25.11
N ARG A 123 24.90 5.38 -25.65
CA ARG A 123 26.01 5.95 -24.87
C ARG A 123 25.76 7.39 -24.43
N VAL A 124 24.70 8.02 -24.93
CA VAL A 124 24.16 9.27 -24.39
C VAL A 124 23.08 8.93 -23.38
N LEU A 125 23.27 9.34 -22.12
CA LEU A 125 22.33 9.17 -21.02
C LEU A 125 21.78 10.54 -20.58
N PRO A 126 20.66 11.02 -21.15
CA PRO A 126 20.12 12.34 -20.83
C PRO A 126 19.61 12.43 -19.39
N VAL A 127 19.97 13.49 -18.68
CA VAL A 127 19.41 13.86 -17.37
C VAL A 127 18.59 15.13 -17.55
N ARG A 128 17.28 15.06 -17.36
CA ARG A 128 16.37 16.21 -17.52
C ARG A 128 16.13 16.88 -16.17
N ILE A 129 16.34 18.19 -16.11
CA ILE A 129 16.17 18.98 -14.88
C ILE A 129 15.01 19.99 -14.96
N TYR A 130 14.35 20.11 -16.11
CA TYR A 130 13.16 20.88 -16.35
C TYR A 130 12.19 20.12 -17.26
N ASP A 131 10.93 20.43 -17.14
CA ASP A 131 9.96 20.04 -18.15
C ASP A 131 10.18 20.86 -19.42
N LEU A 132 10.36 20.17 -20.53
CA LEU A 132 10.74 20.74 -21.82
C LEU A 132 9.53 20.96 -22.71
N ASN A 133 9.56 22.00 -23.54
CA ASN A 133 8.56 22.18 -24.58
C ASN A 133 8.79 21.20 -25.76
N LYS A 134 7.75 21.03 -26.59
CA LYS A 134 7.78 20.09 -27.73
C LYS A 134 8.90 20.40 -28.76
N ALA A 135 9.30 21.65 -28.89
CA ALA A 135 10.37 22.05 -29.84
C ALA A 135 11.73 21.61 -29.32
N ASP A 136 12.02 21.78 -28.03
CA ASP A 136 13.28 21.37 -27.41
C ASP A 136 13.40 19.83 -27.41
N ILE A 137 12.30 19.10 -27.15
CA ILE A 137 12.27 17.62 -27.25
C ILE A 137 12.63 17.18 -28.65
N LYS A 138 11.95 17.73 -29.69
CA LYS A 138 12.24 17.40 -31.08
C LYS A 138 13.67 17.73 -31.51
N LEU A 139 14.23 18.80 -30.98
CA LEU A 139 15.62 19.18 -31.24
C LEU A 139 16.59 18.10 -30.71
N CYS A 140 16.39 17.62 -29.49
CA CYS A 140 17.20 16.53 -28.92
C CYS A 140 16.99 15.23 -29.68
N GLU A 141 15.75 14.88 -30.05
CA GLU A 141 15.39 13.67 -30.77
C GLU A 141 16.03 13.63 -32.17
N SER A 142 16.09 14.78 -32.85
CA SER A 142 16.72 14.88 -34.17
C SER A 142 18.24 14.64 -34.11
N LEU A 143 18.90 15.05 -33.01
CA LEU A 143 20.32 14.84 -32.83
C LEU A 143 20.65 13.38 -32.44
N LEU A 144 19.78 12.77 -31.62
CA LEU A 144 19.97 11.39 -31.14
C LEU A 144 19.46 10.32 -32.14
N GLU A 145 18.83 10.71 -33.25
CA GLU A 145 18.15 9.83 -34.19
C GLU A 145 17.20 8.83 -33.49
N GLY A 146 16.47 9.33 -32.48
CA GLY A 146 15.58 8.51 -31.67
C GLY A 146 14.81 9.30 -30.63
N VAL A 147 13.89 8.63 -29.93
CA VAL A 147 13.09 9.24 -28.88
C VAL A 147 13.96 9.69 -27.70
N LEU A 148 13.77 10.91 -27.21
CA LEU A 148 14.48 11.43 -26.05
C LEU A 148 13.99 10.69 -24.78
N ARG A 149 14.75 9.70 -24.39
CA ARG A 149 14.57 9.00 -23.10
C ARG A 149 15.68 9.45 -22.17
N GLY A 150 15.30 9.95 -20.99
CA GLY A 150 16.25 10.41 -20.00
C GLY A 150 15.75 10.18 -18.58
N ILE A 151 16.65 10.32 -17.61
CA ILE A 151 16.31 10.24 -16.20
C ILE A 151 15.89 11.63 -15.73
N GLU A 152 14.73 11.72 -15.07
CA GLU A 152 14.10 13.00 -14.74
C GLU A 152 14.40 13.44 -13.32
N PHE A 153 15.02 14.60 -13.19
CA PHE A 153 15.23 15.33 -11.95
C PHE A 153 14.41 16.63 -11.98
N VAL A 154 13.12 16.51 -12.24
CA VAL A 154 12.21 17.64 -12.37
C VAL A 154 11.32 17.75 -11.15
N TYR A 155 11.28 18.94 -10.56
CA TYR A 155 10.29 19.34 -9.58
C TYR A 155 9.20 20.12 -10.32
N ALA A 156 8.00 19.54 -10.44
CA ALA A 156 6.87 20.14 -11.13
C ALA A 156 5.64 20.23 -10.23
N GLU A 157 5.18 21.45 -10.01
CA GLU A 157 3.89 21.80 -9.42
C GLU A 157 3.18 22.85 -10.27
N PRO A 158 1.90 23.10 -10.09
CA PRO A 158 1.23 24.17 -10.80
C PRO A 158 1.95 25.51 -10.64
N GLY A 159 2.53 26.02 -11.74
CA GLY A 159 3.33 27.25 -11.77
C GLY A 159 4.80 27.11 -11.37
N VAL A 160 5.26 25.92 -10.98
CA VAL A 160 6.66 25.65 -10.60
C VAL A 160 7.26 24.59 -11.51
N ASN A 161 8.42 24.90 -12.10
CA ASN A 161 9.19 23.99 -12.95
C ASN A 161 10.69 24.27 -12.72
N ARG A 162 11.36 23.44 -11.93
CA ARG A 162 12.75 23.61 -11.52
C ARG A 162 13.42 22.25 -11.29
N PRO A 163 14.75 22.21 -11.13
CA PRO A 163 15.44 20.98 -10.74
C PRO A 163 14.95 20.45 -9.38
N LEU A 164 14.84 19.12 -9.28
CA LEU A 164 14.56 18.41 -8.02
C LEU A 164 15.83 18.41 -7.17
N LYS A 165 15.72 18.81 -5.89
CA LYS A 165 16.82 18.84 -4.92
C LYS A 165 16.71 17.76 -3.85
N THR A 166 17.81 17.51 -3.15
CA THR A 166 17.87 16.55 -2.03
C THR A 166 16.99 16.97 -0.85
N ASP A 167 16.85 18.28 -0.62
CA ASP A 167 16.12 18.90 0.49
C ASP A 167 14.70 19.35 0.14
N ASP A 168 14.20 19.02 -1.04
CA ASP A 168 12.85 19.36 -1.47
C ASP A 168 11.77 18.70 -0.57
N ASP A 169 10.61 19.37 -0.47
CA ASP A 169 9.48 19.02 0.38
C ASP A 169 9.07 17.53 0.23
N GLU A 170 8.72 16.93 1.36
CA GLU A 170 8.32 15.51 1.45
C GLU A 170 7.20 15.12 0.49
N LYS A 171 6.34 16.02 0.10
CA LYS A 171 5.24 15.76 -0.86
C LYS A 171 5.73 15.37 -2.25
N ILE A 172 6.86 15.90 -2.70
CA ILE A 172 7.40 15.67 -4.06
C ILE A 172 8.68 14.83 -4.02
N ASN A 173 9.50 14.97 -2.98
CA ASN A 173 10.72 14.18 -2.79
C ASN A 173 10.56 12.99 -1.83
N LEU A 174 9.32 12.61 -1.49
CA LEU A 174 8.93 11.41 -0.73
C LEU A 174 10.04 10.89 0.21
N ASN A 175 10.06 11.36 1.44
CA ASN A 175 11.08 11.01 2.44
C ASN A 175 12.53 11.23 1.95
N ARG A 176 12.75 12.20 1.04
CA ARG A 176 14.05 12.50 0.43
C ARG A 176 14.62 11.36 -0.43
N THR A 177 13.79 10.40 -0.83
CA THR A 177 14.23 9.22 -1.58
C THR A 177 14.16 9.37 -3.09
N LYS A 178 13.27 10.23 -3.62
CA LYS A 178 13.11 10.41 -5.08
C LYS A 178 14.41 10.85 -5.75
N TYR A 179 15.07 11.86 -5.21
CA TYR A 179 16.35 12.32 -5.73
C TYR A 179 17.41 11.21 -5.69
N ARG A 180 17.54 10.52 -4.54
CA ARG A 180 18.50 9.42 -4.36
C ARG A 180 18.21 8.25 -5.32
N ASN A 181 16.94 7.89 -5.51
CA ASN A 181 16.53 6.85 -6.46
C ASN A 181 16.88 7.22 -7.90
N GLN A 182 16.80 8.49 -8.29
CA GLN A 182 17.19 8.93 -9.62
C GLN A 182 18.71 8.87 -9.80
N ILE A 183 19.51 9.22 -8.78
CA ILE A 183 20.96 9.03 -8.79
C ILE A 183 21.32 7.54 -8.98
N ASN A 184 20.69 6.64 -8.23
CA ASN A 184 20.89 5.20 -8.38
C ASN A 184 20.54 4.70 -9.79
N LYS A 185 19.44 5.19 -10.40
CA LYS A 185 19.10 4.87 -11.80
C LYS A 185 20.18 5.34 -12.79
N VAL A 186 20.80 6.48 -12.55
CA VAL A 186 21.92 6.95 -13.39
C VAL A 186 23.11 6.00 -13.23
N GLY A 187 23.46 5.61 -12.00
CA GLY A 187 24.54 4.66 -11.72
C GLY A 187 24.34 3.31 -12.40
N ASN A 188 23.15 2.72 -12.25
CA ASN A 188 22.81 1.43 -12.86
C ASN A 188 22.80 1.49 -14.41
N ALA A 189 22.29 2.59 -15.00
CA ALA A 189 22.33 2.76 -16.46
C ALA A 189 23.77 2.87 -16.98
N ILE A 190 24.67 3.53 -16.25
CA ILE A 190 26.10 3.60 -16.56
C ILE A 190 26.74 2.21 -16.48
N GLU A 191 26.42 1.44 -15.43
CA GLU A 191 26.92 0.08 -15.25
C GLU A 191 26.51 -0.84 -16.42
N GLU A 192 25.24 -0.80 -16.83
CA GLU A 192 24.75 -1.58 -17.98
C GLU A 192 25.46 -1.21 -19.27
N ILE A 193 25.66 0.09 -19.56
CA ILE A 193 26.34 0.56 -20.77
C ILE A 193 27.80 0.11 -20.76
N ILE A 194 28.54 0.35 -19.68
CA ILE A 194 29.97 -0.01 -19.56
C ILE A 194 30.14 -1.54 -19.63
N SER A 195 29.28 -2.31 -18.99
CA SER A 195 29.30 -3.77 -19.08
C SER A 195 29.04 -4.26 -20.51
N GLY A 196 28.12 -3.62 -21.22
CA GLY A 196 27.88 -3.89 -22.64
C GLY A 196 29.09 -3.63 -23.51
N LEU A 197 29.78 -2.51 -23.31
CA LEU A 197 31.02 -2.15 -24.01
C LEU A 197 32.17 -3.14 -23.73
N LYS A 198 32.33 -3.60 -22.49
CA LYS A 198 33.31 -4.64 -22.13
C LYS A 198 33.04 -5.98 -22.83
N ILE A 199 31.76 -6.37 -22.96
CA ILE A 199 31.36 -7.58 -23.67
C ILE A 199 31.68 -7.49 -25.17
N GLU A 200 31.43 -6.34 -25.79
CA GLU A 200 31.68 -6.11 -27.21
C GLU A 200 33.19 -6.18 -27.54
N LEU A 201 34.05 -5.65 -26.64
CA LEU A 201 35.51 -5.79 -26.76
C LEU A 201 36.00 -7.24 -26.63
N ALA A 202 35.34 -8.06 -25.83
CA ALA A 202 35.77 -9.44 -25.56
C ALA A 202 35.59 -10.39 -26.76
N GLY A 203 34.80 -10.03 -27.78
CA GLY A 203 34.53 -10.78 -29.01
C GLY A 203 33.76 -12.10 -28.82
N PRO A 204 33.20 -12.71 -29.84
CA PRO A 204 32.26 -13.83 -29.75
C PRO A 204 32.83 -15.15 -29.21
N GLY A 205 34.11 -15.21 -28.84
CA GLY A 205 34.75 -16.42 -28.28
C GLY A 205 34.84 -16.49 -26.76
N LYS A 206 34.59 -15.39 -26.03
CA LYS A 206 34.72 -15.27 -24.55
C LYS A 206 33.41 -14.99 -23.82
N GLU A 207 32.31 -14.94 -24.53
CA GLU A 207 30.98 -14.65 -24.02
C GLU A 207 30.53 -15.60 -22.86
N LYS A 208 31.01 -16.85 -22.89
CA LYS A 208 30.69 -17.85 -21.83
C LYS A 208 31.52 -17.72 -20.54
N THR A 209 32.63 -16.99 -20.57
CA THR A 209 33.51 -16.85 -19.41
C THR A 209 33.16 -15.63 -18.57
N LEU A 210 32.79 -14.50 -19.20
CA LEU A 210 32.38 -13.27 -18.52
C LEU A 210 30.98 -13.36 -17.88
N GLN A 211 30.05 -14.12 -18.50
CA GLN A 211 28.75 -14.45 -17.88
C GLN A 211 28.88 -15.38 -16.66
N ARG A 212 30.00 -16.11 -16.51
CA ARG A 212 30.30 -16.92 -15.33
C ARG A 212 30.99 -16.14 -14.20
N GLU A 213 31.68 -15.05 -14.49
CA GLU A 213 32.35 -14.24 -13.48
C GLU A 213 31.39 -13.25 -12.79
N ALA A 214 30.36 -12.75 -13.49
CA ALA A 214 29.28 -11.95 -12.90
C ALA A 214 28.33 -12.74 -12.00
N SER A 215 28.33 -14.08 -12.07
CA SER A 215 27.47 -14.95 -11.26
C SER A 215 28.21 -15.86 -10.26
N GLY A 216 29.50 -15.66 -10.01
CA GLY A 216 30.34 -16.69 -9.42
C GLY A 216 31.36 -16.29 -8.34
N GLU A 217 31.04 -15.40 -7.41
CA GLU A 217 31.93 -15.19 -6.23
C GLU A 217 31.23 -15.42 -4.88
N VAL A 218 30.64 -16.59 -4.68
CA VAL A 218 30.28 -17.10 -3.33
C VAL A 218 30.74 -18.54 -3.08
N LYS A 219 31.69 -19.09 -3.84
CA LYS A 219 32.22 -20.44 -3.53
C LYS A 219 33.70 -20.58 -3.84
N LYS A 220 34.59 -19.90 -3.09
CA LYS A 220 36.01 -20.25 -2.99
C LYS A 220 36.58 -20.00 -1.59
N ARG A 221 36.14 -20.82 -0.64
CA ARG A 221 36.94 -21.10 0.54
C ARG A 221 36.62 -22.55 0.97
N TRP A 222 37.48 -23.44 0.72
CA TRP A 222 37.62 -24.88 1.10
C TRP A 222 38.03 -25.72 -0.11
N ARG A 223 39.33 -25.74 -0.45
CA ARG A 223 40.10 -26.86 -0.92
C ARG A 223 41.53 -26.45 -1.23
N LYS A 224 42.36 -26.51 -0.22
CA LYS A 224 43.77 -26.80 -0.37
C LYS A 224 43.99 -28.01 0.57
N GLU A 225 44.31 -29.10 -0.04
CA GLU A 225 45.21 -30.16 0.41
C GLU A 225 44.88 -31.46 -0.32
N ALA A 226 45.86 -31.94 -0.97
CA ALA A 226 46.26 -33.30 -1.31
C ALA A 226 46.55 -33.50 -2.82
N GLN A 227 47.79 -33.26 -3.18
CA GLN A 227 48.41 -33.92 -4.34
C GLN A 227 48.95 -35.29 -3.88
N GLU A 228 48.40 -36.34 -4.46
CA GLU A 228 49.10 -37.61 -4.59
C GLU A 228 48.79 -38.25 -5.94
N LYS A 229 49.85 -38.72 -6.60
CA LYS A 229 49.83 -39.28 -7.96
C LYS A 229 49.11 -40.63 -8.01
N PRO A 230 48.31 -40.94 -9.06
CA PRO A 230 47.69 -42.24 -9.19
C PRO A 230 48.64 -43.29 -9.82
N ALA A 231 48.74 -44.41 -9.12
CA ALA A 231 49.37 -45.64 -9.63
C ALA A 231 48.52 -46.26 -10.75
N ARG A 232 49.21 -46.82 -11.76
CA ARG A 232 48.57 -47.50 -12.90
C ARG A 232 47.92 -48.81 -12.41
N LEU A 233 46.62 -48.94 -12.68
CA LEU A 233 45.88 -50.22 -12.54
C LEU A 233 45.65 -50.88 -13.93
N PRO A 234 45.60 -52.22 -13.96
CA PRO A 234 45.61 -52.99 -15.23
C PRO A 234 44.26 -53.00 -15.96
N LYS A 235 44.32 -53.00 -17.27
CA LYS A 235 43.14 -53.07 -18.17
C LYS A 235 42.38 -54.41 -17.99
N ARG A 236 41.21 -54.37 -17.35
CA ARG A 236 40.21 -55.44 -17.43
C ARG A 236 39.26 -55.14 -18.60
N LYS A 237 39.09 -56.11 -19.50
CA LYS A 237 38.09 -56.06 -20.58
C LYS A 237 36.69 -56.12 -19.96
N LEU A 238 35.93 -55.02 -20.02
CA LEU A 238 34.49 -55.05 -19.71
C LEU A 238 33.73 -55.80 -20.79
N SER A 239 32.86 -56.75 -20.38
CA SER A 239 31.95 -57.41 -21.32
C SER A 239 30.89 -56.40 -21.83
N SER A 240 30.54 -56.53 -23.12
CA SER A 240 29.57 -55.65 -23.80
C SER A 240 28.22 -55.54 -23.09
N GLY A 241 27.83 -56.52 -22.25
CA GLY A 241 26.62 -56.50 -21.45
C GLY A 241 26.64 -55.46 -20.30
N ALA A 242 27.80 -55.24 -19.66
CA ALA A 242 27.93 -54.26 -18.57
C ALA A 242 27.84 -52.78 -19.09
N VAL A 243 28.30 -52.56 -20.34
CA VAL A 243 28.21 -51.24 -21.00
C VAL A 243 26.77 -50.91 -21.36
N ILE A 244 26.00 -51.87 -21.86
CA ILE A 244 24.59 -51.71 -22.19
C ILE A 244 23.75 -51.44 -20.94
N ILE A 245 23.98 -52.14 -19.86
CA ILE A 245 23.31 -51.91 -18.56
C ILE A 245 23.67 -50.54 -18.01
N GLY A 246 24.93 -50.10 -18.09
CA GLY A 246 25.38 -48.79 -17.67
C GLY A 246 24.72 -47.66 -18.45
N ILE A 247 24.61 -47.80 -19.77
CA ILE A 247 23.92 -46.81 -20.65
C ILE A 247 22.43 -46.81 -20.38
N SER A 248 21.78 -47.95 -20.16
CA SER A 248 20.35 -48.03 -19.82
C SER A 248 20.04 -47.39 -18.50
N LEU A 249 20.90 -47.55 -17.47
CA LEU A 249 20.77 -46.87 -16.18
C LEU A 249 21.01 -45.39 -16.28
N LEU A 250 21.93 -44.92 -17.13
CA LEU A 250 22.12 -43.48 -17.40
C LEU A 250 20.93 -42.85 -18.14
N ILE A 251 20.37 -43.59 -19.09
CA ILE A 251 19.16 -43.13 -19.78
C ILE A 251 17.95 -43.11 -18.83
N ALA A 252 17.80 -44.14 -18.00
CA ALA A 252 16.76 -44.18 -16.97
C ALA A 252 16.92 -43.05 -15.91
N ALA A 253 18.16 -42.79 -15.47
CA ALA A 253 18.47 -41.68 -14.58
C ALA A 253 18.22 -40.32 -15.24
N PHE A 254 18.57 -40.16 -16.53
CA PHE A 254 18.31 -38.95 -17.30
C PHE A 254 16.81 -38.68 -17.52
N LEU A 255 16.02 -39.73 -17.73
CA LEU A 255 14.57 -39.66 -17.88
C LEU A 255 13.85 -39.47 -16.52
N ALA A 256 14.40 -39.99 -15.43
CA ALA A 256 13.86 -39.83 -14.08
C ALA A 256 14.27 -38.50 -13.43
N TYR A 257 15.46 -37.97 -13.79
CA TYR A 257 16.02 -36.73 -13.24
C TYR A 257 15.05 -35.54 -13.26
N PRO A 258 14.41 -35.17 -14.40
CA PRO A 258 13.50 -34.04 -14.42
C PRO A 258 12.22 -34.27 -13.57
N LYS A 259 11.74 -35.50 -13.44
CA LYS A 259 10.55 -35.82 -12.63
C LYS A 259 10.82 -35.75 -11.13
N ILE A 260 12.01 -36.21 -10.69
CA ILE A 260 12.39 -36.22 -9.27
C ILE A 260 12.75 -34.82 -8.78
N PHE A 261 13.52 -34.06 -9.57
CA PHE A 261 13.96 -32.72 -9.17
C PHE A 261 12.84 -31.67 -9.28
N LYS A 262 11.94 -31.77 -10.26
CA LYS A 262 10.77 -30.88 -10.35
C LYS A 262 9.80 -31.11 -9.19
N LYS A 263 9.60 -32.34 -8.78
CA LYS A 263 8.70 -32.68 -7.66
C LYS A 263 9.21 -32.15 -6.33
N ASN A 264 10.52 -32.22 -6.09
CA ASN A 264 11.12 -31.70 -4.87
C ASN A 264 11.08 -30.15 -4.76
N ASN A 265 11.12 -29.44 -5.87
CA ASN A 265 11.06 -27.97 -5.86
C ASN A 265 9.65 -27.46 -5.56
N LEU A 266 8.61 -28.08 -6.12
CA LEU A 266 7.22 -27.70 -5.84
C LEU A 266 6.76 -28.09 -4.44
N GLU A 267 7.27 -29.19 -3.88
CA GLU A 267 6.99 -29.57 -2.47
C GLU A 267 7.58 -28.55 -1.47
N LYS A 268 8.69 -27.90 -1.80
CA LYS A 268 9.30 -26.84 -0.97
C LYS A 268 8.44 -25.56 -0.90
N LEU A 269 7.53 -25.35 -1.86
CA LEU A 269 6.63 -24.19 -1.87
C LEU A 269 5.44 -24.35 -0.92
N ARG A 270 5.16 -25.60 -0.49
CA ARG A 270 4.03 -25.87 0.38
C ARG A 270 4.39 -25.56 1.83
N SER A 271 3.51 -24.81 2.49
CA SER A 271 3.53 -24.59 3.93
C SER A 271 3.18 -25.89 4.69
N PRO A 272 3.40 -25.97 6.01
CA PRO A 272 3.08 -27.17 6.81
C PRO A 272 1.62 -27.61 6.72
N ASP A 273 0.69 -26.70 6.42
CA ASP A 273 -0.73 -26.95 6.15
C ASP A 273 -1.01 -27.51 4.75
N GLY A 274 0.05 -27.72 3.93
CA GLY A 274 -0.03 -28.25 2.57
C GLY A 274 -0.42 -27.25 1.50
N LYS A 275 -0.68 -25.99 1.85
CA LYS A 275 -1.03 -24.91 0.91
C LYS A 275 0.21 -24.22 0.36
N ILE A 276 0.06 -23.60 -0.81
CA ILE A 276 1.08 -22.71 -1.37
C ILE A 276 0.66 -21.28 -1.10
N SER A 277 1.50 -20.54 -0.35
CA SER A 277 1.24 -19.15 -0.02
C SER A 277 1.76 -18.21 -1.12
N ILE A 278 0.87 -17.34 -1.63
CA ILE A 278 1.14 -16.45 -2.78
C ILE A 278 0.80 -15.01 -2.41
N ALA A 279 1.72 -14.09 -2.72
CA ALA A 279 1.47 -12.66 -2.76
C ALA A 279 1.48 -12.17 -4.22
N VAL A 280 0.52 -11.35 -4.60
CA VAL A 280 0.45 -10.75 -5.96
C VAL A 280 0.71 -9.26 -5.83
N MET A 281 1.79 -8.77 -6.45
CA MET A 281 2.13 -7.33 -6.43
C MET A 281 1.32 -6.57 -7.48
N PRO A 282 1.14 -5.24 -7.30
CA PRO A 282 0.65 -4.39 -8.39
C PRO A 282 1.52 -4.54 -9.64
N PHE A 283 0.89 -4.59 -10.81
CA PHE A 283 1.62 -4.69 -12.07
C PHE A 283 2.22 -3.34 -12.45
N GLN A 284 3.41 -3.33 -13.02
CA GLN A 284 4.04 -2.09 -13.46
C GLN A 284 3.49 -1.65 -14.82
N ASN A 285 3.06 -0.41 -14.94
CA ASN A 285 2.70 0.18 -16.22
C ASN A 285 3.96 0.64 -16.95
N LEU A 286 4.42 -0.13 -17.90
CA LEU A 286 5.54 0.19 -18.80
C LEU A 286 5.06 0.74 -20.16
N THR A 287 3.79 1.12 -20.26
CA THR A 287 3.26 1.86 -21.40
C THR A 287 3.57 3.36 -21.23
N THR A 288 3.49 4.12 -22.32
CA THR A 288 3.57 5.59 -22.28
C THR A 288 2.22 6.25 -21.94
N ASP A 289 1.18 5.44 -21.74
CA ASP A 289 -0.19 5.87 -21.56
C ASP A 289 -0.59 5.77 -20.08
N SER A 290 -0.78 6.91 -19.43
CA SER A 290 -1.18 6.98 -18.02
C SER A 290 -2.58 6.42 -17.73
N LEU A 291 -3.43 6.24 -18.76
CA LEU A 291 -4.73 5.59 -18.62
C LEU A 291 -4.60 4.14 -18.14
N PHE A 292 -3.44 3.50 -18.42
CA PHE A 292 -3.15 2.15 -17.94
C PHE A 292 -2.71 2.08 -16.48
N ASN A 293 -2.50 3.20 -15.80
CA ASN A 293 -2.11 3.19 -14.37
C ASN A 293 -3.16 2.52 -13.49
N ILE A 294 -4.44 2.65 -13.83
CA ILE A 294 -5.54 2.02 -13.09
C ILE A 294 -5.47 0.48 -13.14
N TRP A 295 -4.94 -0.08 -14.24
CA TRP A 295 -4.81 -1.51 -14.43
C TRP A 295 -3.67 -2.15 -13.63
N GLN A 296 -2.77 -1.36 -13.05
CA GLN A 296 -1.74 -1.87 -12.14
C GLN A 296 -2.39 -2.57 -10.93
N LEU A 297 -3.34 -1.89 -10.28
CA LEU A 297 -4.15 -2.44 -9.19
C LEU A 297 -5.28 -3.33 -9.71
N GLY A 298 -5.82 -3.03 -10.87
CA GLY A 298 -6.89 -3.82 -11.50
C GLY A 298 -6.46 -5.25 -11.73
N LEU A 299 -5.34 -5.50 -12.40
CA LEU A 299 -4.79 -6.84 -12.65
C LEU A 299 -4.43 -7.57 -11.36
N GLN A 300 -3.83 -6.88 -10.40
CA GLN A 300 -3.54 -7.44 -9.08
C GLN A 300 -4.82 -7.97 -8.43
N ASN A 301 -5.86 -7.15 -8.38
CA ASN A 301 -7.13 -7.48 -7.74
C ASN A 301 -7.82 -8.67 -8.42
N LEU A 302 -7.92 -8.64 -9.76
CA LEU A 302 -8.48 -9.72 -10.54
C LEU A 302 -7.74 -11.04 -10.34
N LEU A 303 -6.39 -10.99 -10.32
CA LEU A 303 -5.56 -12.18 -10.17
C LEU A 303 -5.64 -12.76 -8.74
N ILE A 304 -5.66 -11.91 -7.72
CA ILE A 304 -5.90 -12.33 -6.33
C ILE A 304 -7.20 -13.11 -6.25
N THR A 305 -8.31 -12.54 -6.73
CA THR A 305 -9.62 -13.19 -6.69
C THR A 305 -9.65 -14.50 -7.47
N SER A 306 -9.07 -14.52 -8.66
CA SER A 306 -9.06 -15.75 -9.47
C SER A 306 -8.22 -16.86 -8.83
N LEU A 307 -7.11 -16.54 -8.19
CA LEU A 307 -6.26 -17.51 -7.50
C LEU A 307 -6.86 -17.95 -6.16
N SER A 308 -7.55 -17.08 -5.43
CA SER A 308 -8.18 -17.36 -4.13
C SER A 308 -9.26 -18.43 -4.19
N ASN A 309 -9.82 -18.69 -5.36
CA ASN A 309 -10.79 -19.78 -5.59
C ASN A 309 -10.19 -21.20 -5.52
N SER A 310 -8.93 -21.37 -5.10
CA SER A 310 -8.28 -22.66 -4.97
C SER A 310 -7.97 -22.97 -3.51
N GLU A 311 -8.46 -24.10 -2.98
CA GLU A 311 -8.18 -24.54 -1.60
C GLU A 311 -6.69 -24.83 -1.34
N GLU A 312 -5.93 -25.15 -2.38
CA GLU A 312 -4.50 -25.46 -2.28
C GLU A 312 -3.63 -24.19 -2.25
N LEU A 313 -4.23 -23.02 -2.48
CA LEU A 313 -3.55 -21.72 -2.44
C LEU A 313 -3.98 -20.93 -1.20
N SER A 314 -3.02 -20.24 -0.60
CA SER A 314 -3.23 -19.24 0.43
C SER A 314 -2.81 -17.88 -0.14
N VAL A 315 -3.75 -17.20 -0.82
CA VAL A 315 -3.47 -15.95 -1.53
C VAL A 315 -3.62 -14.77 -0.58
N ARG A 316 -2.59 -13.92 -0.51
CA ARG A 316 -2.61 -12.71 0.33
C ARG A 316 -3.53 -11.67 -0.28
N GLN A 317 -4.46 -11.16 0.53
CA GLN A 317 -5.48 -10.25 0.05
C GLN A 317 -4.95 -8.83 -0.17
N TYR A 318 -5.58 -8.10 -1.09
CA TYR A 318 -5.21 -6.74 -1.47
C TYR A 318 -5.09 -5.79 -0.27
N GLU A 319 -6.06 -5.83 0.66
CA GLU A 319 -6.11 -4.94 1.83
C GLU A 319 -4.87 -5.06 2.73
N THR A 320 -4.36 -6.28 2.89
CA THR A 320 -3.16 -6.54 3.67
C THR A 320 -1.92 -5.96 2.98
N MET A 321 -1.84 -6.11 1.66
CA MET A 321 -0.73 -5.57 0.88
C MET A 321 -0.76 -4.05 0.79
N ASP A 322 -1.94 -3.43 0.64
CA ASP A 322 -2.11 -1.98 0.61
C ASP A 322 -1.59 -1.33 1.90
N LYS A 323 -1.82 -1.96 3.06
CA LYS A 323 -1.28 -1.49 4.35
C LYS A 323 0.25 -1.52 4.41
N ILE A 324 0.89 -2.52 3.81
CA ILE A 324 2.36 -2.62 3.74
C ILE A 324 2.92 -1.66 2.68
N LEU A 325 2.22 -1.54 1.55
CA LEU A 325 2.60 -0.66 0.44
C LEU A 325 2.20 0.80 0.69
N GLY A 326 1.43 1.09 1.72
CA GLY A 326 0.79 2.38 2.02
C GLY A 326 1.72 3.59 2.25
N GLY A 327 3.04 3.43 2.05
CA GLY A 327 4.00 4.53 1.89
C GLY A 327 4.39 4.78 0.44
N ILE A 328 3.94 3.95 -0.51
CA ILE A 328 4.14 4.16 -1.94
C ILE A 328 2.90 4.91 -2.42
N GLU A 329 3.06 6.19 -2.78
CA GLU A 329 1.96 6.97 -3.38
C GLU A 329 1.35 6.16 -4.53
N HIS A 330 0.02 5.97 -4.50
CA HIS A 330 -0.78 5.13 -5.40
C HIS A 330 -0.64 5.45 -6.90
N THR A 331 0.31 6.29 -7.29
CA THR A 331 0.50 6.74 -8.67
C THR A 331 1.71 6.13 -9.38
N ASN A 332 2.63 5.46 -8.67
CA ASN A 332 3.84 4.97 -9.32
C ASN A 332 4.38 3.65 -8.74
N TYR A 333 3.72 2.55 -9.07
CA TYR A 333 4.22 1.19 -8.78
C TYR A 333 5.43 0.77 -9.64
N ALA A 334 5.97 1.68 -10.45
CA ALA A 334 7.18 1.44 -11.25
C ALA A 334 8.44 1.19 -10.39
N SER A 335 8.39 1.52 -9.10
CA SER A 335 9.49 1.30 -8.14
C SER A 335 9.46 -0.06 -7.43
N ILE A 336 8.50 -0.94 -7.72
CA ILE A 336 8.46 -2.28 -7.12
C ILE A 336 9.53 -3.14 -7.79
N THR A 337 10.70 -3.22 -7.14
CA THR A 337 11.77 -4.13 -7.57
C THR A 337 11.44 -5.57 -7.15
N PRO A 338 12.05 -6.59 -7.79
CA PRO A 338 11.90 -7.99 -7.37
C PRO A 338 12.24 -8.21 -5.89
N SER A 339 13.34 -7.63 -5.40
CA SER A 339 13.73 -7.72 -3.98
C SER A 339 12.71 -7.08 -3.04
N PHE A 340 12.18 -5.91 -3.38
CA PHE A 340 11.12 -5.29 -2.59
C PHE A 340 9.84 -6.14 -2.59
N ALA A 341 9.47 -6.72 -3.74
CA ALA A 341 8.33 -7.63 -3.83
C ALA A 341 8.53 -8.89 -2.97
N ALA A 342 9.76 -9.44 -2.96
CA ALA A 342 10.14 -10.56 -2.12
C ALA A 342 10.07 -10.21 -0.62
N ASP A 343 10.58 -9.06 -0.20
CA ASP A 343 10.51 -8.59 1.19
C ASP A 343 9.05 -8.42 1.66
N VAL A 344 8.18 -7.84 0.83
CA VAL A 344 6.75 -7.72 1.13
C VAL A 344 6.11 -9.11 1.27
N ALA A 345 6.41 -10.02 0.35
CA ALA A 345 5.90 -11.39 0.39
C ALA A 345 6.35 -12.14 1.64
N LEU A 346 7.62 -12.00 2.05
CA LEU A 346 8.15 -12.62 3.26
C LEU A 346 7.48 -12.09 4.53
N LYS A 347 7.23 -10.78 4.63
CA LYS A 347 6.46 -10.18 5.73
C LYS A 347 5.04 -10.73 5.82
N LEU A 348 4.46 -11.09 4.69
CA LEU A 348 3.14 -11.72 4.58
C LEU A 348 3.20 -13.25 4.73
N GLU A 349 4.35 -13.81 5.06
CA GLU A 349 4.58 -15.26 5.08
C GLU A 349 4.16 -15.95 3.78
N ALA A 350 4.34 -15.27 2.64
CA ALA A 350 4.12 -15.84 1.33
C ALA A 350 5.43 -16.39 0.75
N ASN A 351 5.47 -17.68 0.45
CA ASN A 351 6.65 -18.35 -0.11
C ASN A 351 6.85 -18.02 -1.60
N THR A 352 5.78 -17.55 -2.27
CA THR A 352 5.77 -17.23 -3.69
C THR A 352 5.24 -15.82 -3.90
N VAL A 353 5.88 -15.06 -4.77
CA VAL A 353 5.41 -13.74 -5.17
C VAL A 353 5.21 -13.68 -6.69
N ILE A 354 4.13 -13.01 -7.09
CA ILE A 354 3.83 -12.72 -8.50
C ILE A 354 4.07 -11.23 -8.72
N THR A 355 4.95 -10.92 -9.68
CA THR A 355 5.19 -9.58 -10.20
C THR A 355 4.85 -9.54 -11.68
N GLY A 356 4.55 -8.38 -12.24
CA GLY A 356 4.21 -8.30 -13.65
C GLY A 356 4.29 -6.89 -14.24
N ASN A 357 4.23 -6.83 -15.56
CA ASN A 357 4.33 -5.60 -16.33
C ASN A 357 3.25 -5.53 -17.40
N ILE A 358 2.79 -4.32 -17.67
CA ILE A 358 1.84 -3.99 -18.74
C ILE A 358 2.61 -3.27 -19.83
N PHE A 359 2.58 -3.80 -21.04
CA PHE A 359 3.13 -3.18 -22.24
C PHE A 359 2.01 -2.94 -23.24
N LYS A 360 2.10 -1.86 -24.00
CA LYS A 360 1.20 -1.55 -25.12
C LYS A 360 2.01 -1.28 -26.37
N THR A 361 1.70 -1.97 -27.44
CA THR A 361 2.12 -1.64 -28.81
C THR A 361 0.96 -0.96 -29.52
N ILE A 362 1.13 -0.54 -30.79
CA ILE A 362 0.09 0.16 -31.55
C ILE A 362 -1.24 -0.62 -31.56
N ASN A 363 -1.18 -1.96 -31.65
CA ASN A 363 -2.36 -2.82 -31.86
C ASN A 363 -2.51 -3.94 -30.82
N ARG A 364 -1.65 -4.00 -29.78
CA ARG A 364 -1.70 -5.09 -28.80
C ARG A 364 -1.26 -4.67 -27.42
N ILE A 365 -1.92 -5.22 -26.41
CA ILE A 365 -1.53 -5.19 -25.02
C ILE A 365 -0.79 -6.49 -24.72
N ARG A 366 0.37 -6.43 -24.08
CA ARG A 366 1.11 -7.58 -23.55
C ARG A 366 1.22 -7.46 -22.04
N ILE A 367 0.78 -8.48 -21.35
CA ILE A 367 0.97 -8.63 -19.91
C ILE A 367 2.03 -9.69 -19.67
N THR A 368 3.11 -9.31 -18.97
CA THR A 368 4.09 -10.28 -18.47
C THR A 368 3.83 -10.53 -17.00
N ALA A 369 3.96 -11.77 -16.55
CA ALA A 369 3.89 -12.11 -15.13
C ALA A 369 4.99 -13.10 -14.78
N ASN A 370 5.71 -12.82 -13.67
CA ASN A 370 6.78 -13.64 -13.15
C ASN A 370 6.36 -14.25 -11.82
N LEU A 371 6.50 -15.56 -11.72
CA LEU A 371 6.32 -16.34 -10.52
C LEU A 371 7.69 -16.57 -9.88
N MET A 372 7.91 -16.08 -8.67
CA MET A 372 9.23 -16.00 -8.05
C MET A 372 9.19 -16.54 -6.61
N ASP A 373 10.28 -17.18 -6.17
CA ASP A 373 10.51 -17.54 -4.76
C ASP A 373 10.79 -16.29 -3.94
N SER A 374 10.08 -16.12 -2.83
CA SER A 374 10.22 -14.94 -1.97
C SER A 374 11.54 -14.92 -1.17
N ARG A 375 12.22 -16.07 -0.99
CA ARG A 375 13.47 -16.16 -0.20
C ARG A 375 14.72 -16.08 -1.05
N SER A 376 14.70 -16.77 -2.21
CA SER A 376 15.85 -16.82 -3.12
C SER A 376 15.80 -15.81 -4.25
N GLU A 377 14.66 -15.15 -4.44
CA GLU A 377 14.36 -14.26 -5.57
C GLU A 377 14.51 -14.94 -6.94
N GLU A 378 14.53 -16.28 -6.97
CA GLU A 378 14.62 -17.06 -8.20
C GLU A 378 13.26 -17.08 -8.93
N ILE A 379 13.24 -16.74 -10.20
CA ILE A 379 12.04 -16.81 -11.02
C ILE A 379 11.80 -18.27 -11.45
N TYR A 380 10.73 -18.85 -10.94
CA TYR A 380 10.32 -20.22 -11.34
C TYR A 380 9.76 -20.26 -12.74
N LYS A 381 8.97 -19.24 -13.11
CA LYS A 381 8.25 -19.19 -14.37
C LYS A 381 7.88 -17.77 -14.75
N SER A 382 7.98 -17.48 -16.06
CA SER A 382 7.46 -16.25 -16.67
C SER A 382 6.39 -16.59 -17.69
N TYR A 383 5.40 -15.73 -17.78
CA TYR A 383 4.30 -15.83 -18.75
C TYR A 383 4.15 -14.51 -19.49
N ASP A 384 3.90 -14.62 -20.80
CA ASP A 384 3.51 -13.50 -21.66
C ASP A 384 2.12 -13.82 -22.26
N ILE A 385 1.17 -12.94 -22.02
CA ILE A 385 -0.19 -13.06 -22.55
C ILE A 385 -0.53 -11.77 -23.30
N TYR A 386 -1.27 -11.92 -24.38
CA TYR A 386 -1.58 -10.83 -25.31
C TYR A 386 -3.09 -10.62 -25.39
N GLY A 387 -3.51 -9.34 -25.50
CA GLY A 387 -4.86 -8.92 -25.78
C GLY A 387 -4.86 -7.77 -26.78
N ASP A 388 -5.99 -7.52 -27.41
CA ASP A 388 -6.14 -6.47 -28.42
C ASP A 388 -6.80 -5.20 -27.85
N ALA A 389 -7.57 -5.33 -26.74
CA ALA A 389 -8.29 -4.24 -26.10
C ALA A 389 -8.25 -4.31 -24.57
N GLU A 390 -8.70 -3.25 -23.89
CA GLU A 390 -8.77 -3.21 -22.42
C GLU A 390 -9.76 -4.23 -21.83
N ASP A 391 -10.84 -4.54 -22.54
CA ASP A 391 -11.80 -5.57 -22.14
C ASP A 391 -11.18 -6.98 -22.08
N ASP A 392 -10.03 -7.19 -22.74
CA ASP A 392 -9.30 -8.44 -22.70
C ASP A 392 -8.57 -8.68 -21.37
N PHE A 393 -8.42 -7.67 -20.50
CA PHE A 393 -7.75 -7.84 -19.21
C PHE A 393 -8.41 -8.93 -18.35
N PHE A 394 -9.72 -9.07 -18.41
CA PHE A 394 -10.43 -10.14 -17.71
C PHE A 394 -10.03 -11.51 -18.23
N THR A 395 -10.03 -11.68 -19.56
CA THR A 395 -9.66 -12.94 -20.23
C THR A 395 -8.16 -13.26 -20.06
N ILE A 396 -7.31 -12.22 -20.10
CA ILE A 396 -5.86 -12.32 -19.81
C ILE A 396 -5.65 -12.83 -18.39
N THR A 397 -6.36 -12.27 -17.41
CA THR A 397 -6.23 -12.67 -16.00
C THR A 397 -6.69 -14.10 -15.76
N ASP A 398 -7.80 -14.52 -16.37
CA ASP A 398 -8.29 -15.91 -16.28
C ASP A 398 -7.28 -16.89 -16.89
N SER A 399 -6.71 -16.53 -18.03
CA SER A 399 -5.65 -17.32 -18.71
C SER A 399 -4.41 -17.42 -17.84
N LEU A 400 -3.95 -16.29 -17.27
CA LEU A 400 -2.79 -16.22 -16.38
C LEU A 400 -3.00 -17.06 -15.12
N SER A 401 -4.16 -16.91 -14.46
CA SER A 401 -4.51 -17.70 -13.30
C SER A 401 -4.51 -19.21 -13.60
N SER A 402 -5.07 -19.61 -14.74
CA SER A 402 -5.08 -21.00 -15.20
C SER A 402 -3.67 -21.54 -15.44
N LEU A 403 -2.80 -20.75 -16.07
CA LEU A 403 -1.40 -21.13 -16.32
C LEU A 403 -0.60 -21.27 -15.01
N ILE A 404 -0.82 -20.36 -14.05
CA ILE A 404 -0.17 -20.43 -12.73
C ILE A 404 -0.65 -21.66 -11.97
N LYS A 405 -1.96 -21.93 -11.91
CA LYS A 405 -2.53 -23.11 -11.26
C LYS A 405 -1.99 -24.40 -11.88
N ASN A 406 -1.93 -24.47 -13.22
CA ASN A 406 -1.36 -25.61 -13.92
C ASN A 406 0.12 -25.82 -13.61
N PHE A 407 0.91 -24.75 -13.53
CA PHE A 407 2.33 -24.84 -13.16
C PHE A 407 2.53 -25.35 -11.73
N LEU A 408 1.72 -24.88 -10.80
CA LEU A 408 1.76 -25.29 -9.40
C LEU A 408 1.12 -26.67 -9.15
N GLU A 409 0.69 -27.36 -10.21
CA GLU A 409 0.04 -28.68 -10.18
C GLU A 409 -1.21 -28.71 -9.27
N ILE A 410 -1.96 -27.60 -9.24
CA ILE A 410 -3.19 -27.48 -8.48
C ILE A 410 -4.27 -28.38 -9.11
N LYS A 411 -4.72 -29.38 -8.36
CA LYS A 411 -5.68 -30.38 -8.86
C LYS A 411 -7.10 -29.84 -8.82
N LYS A 412 -7.76 -29.80 -9.97
CA LYS A 412 -9.19 -29.39 -10.09
C LYS A 412 -10.18 -30.21 -9.22
N LEU A 413 -9.79 -31.41 -8.79
CA LEU A 413 -10.64 -32.36 -8.07
C LEU A 413 -10.91 -31.99 -6.60
N LYS A 414 -10.25 -31.00 -6.03
CA LYS A 414 -10.47 -30.51 -4.65
C LYS A 414 -11.08 -29.11 -4.60
N GLN A 415 -11.93 -28.78 -5.57
CA GLN A 415 -12.65 -27.50 -5.51
C GLN A 415 -13.88 -27.67 -4.61
N LYS A 416 -13.83 -27.06 -3.43
CA LYS A 416 -14.97 -26.94 -2.51
C LYS A 416 -16.02 -25.98 -3.05
N TYR A 417 -15.62 -25.07 -3.94
CA TYR A 417 -16.44 -24.01 -4.50
C TYR A 417 -16.50 -24.07 -6.03
N PRO A 418 -17.59 -23.61 -6.66
CA PRO A 418 -17.73 -23.53 -8.12
C PRO A 418 -16.61 -22.67 -8.75
N ILE A 419 -16.23 -23.01 -10.00
CA ILE A 419 -15.38 -22.12 -10.79
C ILE A 419 -16.22 -20.92 -11.19
N TYR A 420 -15.82 -19.73 -10.75
CA TYR A 420 -16.45 -18.47 -11.14
C TYR A 420 -15.70 -17.87 -12.32
N ASP A 421 -16.41 -17.42 -13.34
CA ASP A 421 -15.91 -16.58 -14.41
C ASP A 421 -15.77 -15.14 -13.85
N LEU A 422 -14.58 -14.55 -13.95
CA LEU A 422 -14.34 -13.19 -13.45
C LEU A 422 -15.29 -12.16 -14.06
N LYS A 423 -15.73 -12.36 -15.32
CA LYS A 423 -16.74 -11.49 -15.95
C LYS A 423 -18.10 -11.54 -15.25
N ASN A 424 -18.43 -12.67 -14.63
CA ASN A 424 -19.67 -12.82 -13.86
C ASN A 424 -19.52 -12.35 -12.40
N VAL A 425 -18.29 -12.37 -11.88
CA VAL A 425 -17.98 -11.96 -10.50
C VAL A 425 -17.81 -10.46 -10.40
N TYR A 426 -17.08 -9.87 -11.34
CA TYR A 426 -16.86 -8.44 -11.38
C TYR A 426 -17.79 -7.78 -12.39
N THR A 427 -17.36 -7.65 -13.62
CA THR A 427 -18.08 -7.01 -14.72
C THR A 427 -17.41 -7.39 -16.03
N SER A 428 -18.14 -7.33 -17.15
CA SER A 428 -17.57 -7.40 -18.48
C SER A 428 -17.19 -6.02 -19.05
N SER A 429 -17.48 -4.93 -18.31
CA SER A 429 -17.21 -3.56 -18.72
C SER A 429 -15.91 -3.04 -18.10
N ALA A 430 -14.89 -2.80 -18.93
CA ALA A 430 -13.63 -2.19 -18.49
C ALA A 430 -13.87 -0.82 -17.85
N GLU A 431 -14.83 -0.03 -18.37
CA GLU A 431 -15.17 1.28 -17.81
C GLU A 431 -15.79 1.15 -16.40
N ALA A 432 -16.74 0.21 -16.19
CA ALA A 432 -17.28 -0.05 -14.85
C ALA A 432 -16.16 -0.43 -13.87
N PHE A 433 -15.23 -1.28 -14.31
CA PHE A 433 -14.11 -1.73 -13.47
C PHE A 433 -13.12 -0.60 -13.15
N LYS A 434 -12.80 0.26 -14.11
CA LYS A 434 -11.95 1.45 -13.88
C LYS A 434 -12.53 2.36 -12.81
N PHE A 435 -13.81 2.69 -12.90
CA PHE A 435 -14.47 3.50 -11.88
C PHE A 435 -14.48 2.81 -10.51
N TYR A 436 -14.67 1.51 -10.46
CA TYR A 436 -14.56 0.76 -9.21
C TYR A 436 -13.17 0.86 -8.58
N ILE A 437 -12.09 0.65 -9.34
CA ILE A 437 -10.72 0.77 -8.83
C ILE A 437 -10.41 2.21 -8.41
N GLN A 438 -10.85 3.20 -9.19
CA GLN A 438 -10.68 4.61 -8.83
C GLN A 438 -11.41 4.94 -7.52
N GLY A 439 -12.62 4.42 -7.34
CA GLY A 439 -13.37 4.54 -6.09
C GLY A 439 -12.62 3.93 -4.90
N ARG A 440 -11.98 2.77 -5.07
CA ARG A 440 -11.15 2.12 -4.04
C ARG A 440 -9.92 2.96 -3.66
N ILE A 441 -9.29 3.62 -4.63
CA ILE A 441 -8.16 4.53 -4.36
C ILE A 441 -8.60 5.70 -3.47
N TYR A 442 -9.74 6.32 -3.76
CA TYR A 442 -10.29 7.40 -2.93
C TYR A 442 -10.69 6.88 -1.54
N HIS A 443 -11.34 5.71 -1.48
CA HIS A 443 -11.75 5.10 -0.20
C HIS A 443 -10.54 4.81 0.71
N ALA A 444 -9.44 4.29 0.16
CA ALA A 444 -8.21 4.03 0.90
C ALA A 444 -7.57 5.31 1.47
N ARG A 445 -7.85 6.48 0.87
CA ARG A 445 -7.44 7.81 1.34
C ARG A 445 -8.44 8.44 2.32
N THR A 446 -9.53 7.75 2.64
CA THR A 446 -10.66 8.30 3.41
C THR A 446 -11.43 9.43 2.72
N ASP A 447 -11.26 9.57 1.39
CA ASP A 447 -11.99 10.52 0.54
C ASP A 447 -13.33 9.90 0.11
N TYR A 448 -14.24 9.73 1.06
CA TYR A 448 -15.47 8.93 0.86
C TYR A 448 -16.43 9.51 -0.17
N ILE A 449 -16.55 10.83 -0.30
CA ILE A 449 -17.46 11.45 -1.28
C ILE A 449 -17.02 11.15 -2.72
N PRO A 450 -15.76 11.40 -3.15
CA PRO A 450 -15.27 10.98 -4.45
C PRO A 450 -15.32 9.44 -4.65
N ALA A 451 -15.13 8.65 -3.58
CA ALA A 451 -15.27 7.20 -3.66
C ALA A 451 -16.69 6.79 -4.05
N ILE A 452 -17.72 7.33 -3.36
CA ILE A 452 -19.14 7.07 -3.63
C ILE A 452 -19.52 7.50 -5.05
N GLU A 453 -19.03 8.64 -5.52
CA GLU A 453 -19.28 9.11 -6.89
C GLU A 453 -18.74 8.11 -7.94
N ASN A 454 -17.53 7.60 -7.72
CA ASN A 454 -16.93 6.62 -8.63
C ASN A 454 -17.64 5.27 -8.56
N TYR A 455 -18.00 4.77 -7.38
CA TYR A 455 -18.81 3.55 -7.25
C TYR A 455 -20.17 3.69 -7.90
N THR A 456 -20.81 4.88 -7.79
CA THR A 456 -22.07 5.16 -8.47
C THR A 456 -21.94 5.07 -9.99
N LYS A 457 -20.85 5.61 -10.56
CA LYS A 457 -20.54 5.48 -11.99
C LYS A 457 -20.32 4.02 -12.38
N ALA A 458 -19.54 3.26 -11.57
CA ALA A 458 -19.31 1.84 -11.82
C ALA A 458 -20.63 1.04 -11.90
N VAL A 459 -21.54 1.24 -10.95
CA VAL A 459 -22.87 0.61 -10.95
C VAL A 459 -23.75 1.13 -12.10
N GLY A 460 -23.55 2.37 -12.54
CA GLY A 460 -24.22 2.95 -13.70
C GLY A 460 -23.85 2.28 -15.03
N TYR A 461 -22.56 1.92 -15.18
CA TYR A 461 -22.06 1.17 -16.34
C TYR A 461 -22.45 -0.31 -16.31
N ASP A 462 -22.50 -0.89 -15.10
CA ASP A 462 -22.94 -2.28 -14.92
C ASP A 462 -23.72 -2.42 -13.60
N SER A 463 -25.04 -2.47 -13.70
CA SER A 463 -25.94 -2.59 -12.57
C SER A 463 -25.90 -3.95 -11.83
N ASN A 464 -25.18 -4.95 -12.36
CA ASN A 464 -24.95 -6.24 -11.73
C ASN A 464 -23.61 -6.33 -11.01
N PHE A 465 -22.75 -5.35 -11.15
CA PHE A 465 -21.45 -5.33 -10.52
C PHE A 465 -21.56 -5.16 -8.99
N VAL A 466 -21.30 -6.24 -8.24
CA VAL A 466 -21.55 -6.31 -6.79
C VAL A 466 -20.48 -5.60 -5.97
N SER A 467 -19.20 -5.72 -6.35
CA SER A 467 -18.11 -5.15 -5.57
C SER A 467 -18.23 -3.65 -5.30
N PRO A 468 -18.61 -2.77 -6.27
CA PRO A 468 -18.84 -1.35 -5.95
C PRO A 468 -20.07 -1.14 -5.06
N MET A 469 -21.10 -2.03 -5.09
CA MET A 469 -22.23 -1.92 -4.16
C MET A 469 -21.79 -2.17 -2.72
N LEU A 470 -20.94 -3.20 -2.52
CA LEU A 470 -20.35 -3.52 -1.22
C LEU A 470 -19.52 -2.34 -0.69
N MET A 471 -18.60 -1.83 -1.53
CA MET A 471 -17.75 -0.69 -1.15
C MET A 471 -18.55 0.60 -0.91
N MET A 472 -19.65 0.81 -1.63
CA MET A 472 -20.55 1.94 -1.43
C MET A 472 -21.27 1.86 -0.09
N ALA A 473 -21.67 0.64 0.33
CA ALA A 473 -22.28 0.46 1.64
C ALA A 473 -21.28 0.80 2.78
N TYR A 474 -20.03 0.37 2.69
CA TYR A 474 -18.99 0.76 3.65
C TYR A 474 -18.78 2.28 3.64
N ALA A 475 -18.53 2.90 2.47
CA ALA A 475 -18.29 4.33 2.36
C ALA A 475 -19.46 5.19 2.88
N CYS A 476 -20.71 4.76 2.64
CA CYS A 476 -21.90 5.42 3.20
C CYS A 476 -21.96 5.28 4.72
N GLY A 477 -21.59 4.11 5.27
CA GLY A 477 -21.50 3.88 6.70
C GLY A 477 -20.47 4.79 7.37
N ASP A 478 -19.28 4.91 6.78
CA ASP A 478 -18.18 5.73 7.28
C ASP A 478 -18.53 7.23 7.39
N ILE A 479 -19.43 7.72 6.54
CA ILE A 479 -19.90 9.13 6.57
C ILE A 479 -21.28 9.28 7.25
N GLY A 480 -21.76 8.27 7.97
CA GLY A 480 -23.01 8.31 8.74
C GLY A 480 -24.30 8.23 7.89
N LYS A 481 -24.21 7.92 6.59
CA LYS A 481 -25.39 7.71 5.71
C LYS A 481 -25.95 6.31 5.87
N THR A 482 -26.53 6.04 7.04
CA THR A 482 -26.95 4.70 7.47
C THR A 482 -27.98 4.06 6.56
N ARG A 483 -28.98 4.85 6.10
CA ARG A 483 -30.05 4.33 5.22
C ARG A 483 -29.50 3.89 3.86
N GLU A 484 -28.61 4.69 3.28
CA GLU A 484 -27.93 4.38 2.02
C GLU A 484 -26.99 3.19 2.18
N SER A 485 -26.24 3.11 3.29
CA SER A 485 -25.39 1.95 3.62
C SER A 485 -26.22 0.67 3.63
N LYS A 486 -27.32 0.65 4.38
CA LYS A 486 -28.26 -0.50 4.44
C LYS A 486 -28.82 -0.84 3.08
N LEU A 487 -29.27 0.13 2.30
CA LEU A 487 -29.79 -0.08 0.95
C LEU A 487 -28.78 -0.79 0.04
N TRP A 488 -27.53 -0.36 0.05
CA TRP A 488 -26.48 -0.94 -0.79
C TRP A 488 -26.02 -2.31 -0.30
N ALA A 489 -25.99 -2.53 1.00
CA ALA A 489 -25.72 -3.84 1.59
C ALA A 489 -26.77 -4.88 1.13
N TYR A 490 -28.05 -4.52 1.13
CA TYR A 490 -29.12 -5.41 0.65
C TYR A 490 -29.09 -5.61 -0.87
N LYS A 491 -28.70 -4.59 -1.66
CA LYS A 491 -28.50 -4.79 -3.11
C LYS A 491 -27.39 -5.80 -3.40
N ALA A 492 -26.30 -5.78 -2.63
CA ALA A 492 -25.22 -6.76 -2.71
C ALA A 492 -25.71 -8.15 -2.26
N TYR A 493 -26.40 -8.22 -1.11
CA TYR A 493 -26.91 -9.47 -0.55
C TYR A 493 -27.88 -10.21 -1.48
N ASN A 494 -28.73 -9.50 -2.20
CA ASN A 494 -29.66 -10.09 -3.17
C ASN A 494 -28.96 -10.77 -4.36
N ARG A 495 -27.64 -10.59 -4.50
CA ARG A 495 -26.80 -11.19 -5.56
C ARG A 495 -25.77 -12.19 -5.02
N ILE A 496 -25.80 -12.47 -3.73
CA ILE A 496 -24.78 -13.26 -3.01
C ILE A 496 -24.55 -14.64 -3.62
N SER A 497 -25.60 -15.32 -4.11
CA SER A 497 -25.48 -16.68 -4.65
C SER A 497 -24.59 -16.81 -5.90
N LYS A 498 -24.32 -15.69 -6.57
CA LYS A 498 -23.47 -15.62 -7.76
C LYS A 498 -22.02 -15.27 -7.46
N MET A 499 -21.71 -14.93 -6.21
CA MET A 499 -20.40 -14.43 -5.81
C MET A 499 -19.46 -15.53 -5.34
N PRO A 500 -18.14 -15.37 -5.48
CA PRO A 500 -17.14 -16.22 -4.84
C PRO A 500 -17.30 -16.24 -3.33
N HIS A 501 -16.78 -17.28 -2.70
CA HIS A 501 -16.97 -17.54 -1.28
C HIS A 501 -16.44 -16.40 -0.40
N ASP A 502 -15.27 -15.86 -0.69
CA ASP A 502 -14.67 -14.71 0.00
C ASP A 502 -15.59 -13.47 -0.04
N ILE A 503 -16.13 -13.14 -1.21
CA ILE A 503 -17.07 -12.03 -1.38
C ILE A 503 -18.42 -12.34 -0.70
N GLN A 504 -18.86 -13.62 -0.71
CA GLN A 504 -20.06 -14.03 0.04
C GLN A 504 -19.90 -13.77 1.55
N ILE A 505 -18.73 -14.07 2.12
CA ILE A 505 -18.44 -13.80 3.53
C ILE A 505 -18.50 -12.31 3.82
N GLU A 506 -17.86 -11.46 2.98
CA GLU A 506 -17.90 -10.00 3.15
C GLU A 506 -19.33 -9.44 3.06
N ILE A 507 -20.15 -9.96 2.14
CA ILE A 507 -21.57 -9.55 2.02
C ILE A 507 -22.37 -9.95 3.26
N LYS A 508 -22.14 -11.15 3.81
CA LYS A 508 -22.82 -11.61 5.05
C LYS A 508 -22.38 -10.76 6.25
N GLU A 509 -21.08 -10.49 6.36
CA GLU A 509 -20.51 -9.64 7.40
C GLU A 509 -21.16 -8.25 7.38
N LEU A 510 -21.18 -7.60 6.21
CA LEU A 510 -21.79 -6.28 6.07
C LEU A 510 -23.30 -6.30 6.39
N LYS A 511 -24.02 -7.34 5.92
CA LYS A 511 -25.45 -7.49 6.24
C LYS A 511 -25.68 -7.61 7.74
N ALA A 512 -24.90 -8.45 8.42
CA ALA A 512 -25.01 -8.61 9.87
C ALA A 512 -24.70 -7.30 10.63
N ALA A 513 -23.73 -6.52 10.13
CA ALA A 513 -23.42 -5.20 10.67
C ALA A 513 -24.59 -4.21 10.55
N VAL A 514 -25.18 -4.07 9.36
CA VAL A 514 -26.29 -3.12 9.12
C VAL A 514 -27.63 -3.59 9.73
N ASP A 515 -27.80 -4.88 9.99
CA ASP A 515 -28.96 -5.45 10.68
C ASP A 515 -28.75 -5.51 12.18
N LYS A 516 -27.57 -5.12 12.68
CA LYS A 516 -27.23 -5.06 14.11
C LYS A 516 -27.30 -6.45 14.78
N GLU A 517 -26.79 -7.48 14.06
CA GLU A 517 -26.73 -8.87 14.50
C GLU A 517 -25.29 -9.24 14.92
N PRO A 518 -24.84 -8.93 16.14
CA PRO A 518 -23.45 -9.09 16.55
C PRO A 518 -22.95 -10.53 16.46
N ASP A 519 -23.78 -11.53 16.78
CA ASP A 519 -23.40 -12.95 16.74
C ASP A 519 -23.10 -13.41 15.30
N GLU A 520 -23.96 -13.06 14.33
CA GLU A 520 -23.74 -13.38 12.91
C GLU A 520 -22.57 -12.54 12.34
N HIS A 521 -22.36 -11.31 12.86
CA HIS A 521 -21.21 -10.48 12.49
C HIS A 521 -19.90 -11.11 12.96
N ILE A 522 -19.79 -11.53 14.23
CA ILE A 522 -18.64 -12.26 14.79
C ILE A 522 -18.38 -13.54 13.98
N LYS A 523 -19.42 -14.32 13.69
CA LYS A 523 -19.32 -15.55 12.94
C LYS A 523 -18.75 -15.30 11.52
N SER A 524 -19.27 -14.32 10.80
CA SER A 524 -18.81 -13.97 9.45
C SER A 524 -17.37 -13.44 9.46
N LEU A 525 -16.98 -12.64 10.47
CA LEU A 525 -15.62 -12.15 10.64
C LEU A 525 -14.64 -13.29 10.95
N ASN A 526 -15.02 -14.24 11.80
CA ASN A 526 -14.19 -15.41 12.07
C ASN A 526 -14.01 -16.28 10.82
N GLU A 527 -15.08 -16.53 10.06
CA GLU A 527 -15.03 -17.24 8.76
C GLU A 527 -14.07 -16.53 7.79
N TYR A 528 -14.09 -15.19 7.73
CA TYR A 528 -13.16 -14.42 6.92
C TYR A 528 -11.71 -14.55 7.40
N LEU A 529 -11.48 -14.49 8.72
CA LEU A 529 -10.15 -14.59 9.32
C LEU A 529 -9.55 -15.99 9.23
N GLU A 530 -10.36 -17.05 9.15
CA GLU A 530 -9.88 -18.39 8.79
C GLU A 530 -9.35 -18.43 7.35
N PHE A 531 -10.00 -17.71 6.44
CA PHE A 531 -9.59 -17.59 5.06
C PHE A 531 -8.39 -16.64 4.89
N ASN A 532 -8.41 -15.48 5.56
CA ASN A 532 -7.36 -14.46 5.53
C ASN A 532 -6.95 -14.00 6.94
N PRO A 533 -6.04 -14.73 7.63
CA PRO A 533 -5.64 -14.43 9.00
C PRO A 533 -4.78 -13.14 9.13
N TYR A 534 -4.31 -12.58 8.01
CA TYR A 534 -3.40 -11.44 7.97
C TYR A 534 -4.12 -10.11 7.68
N SER A 535 -5.42 -9.98 8.01
CA SER A 535 -6.18 -8.73 7.85
C SER A 535 -6.28 -7.94 9.15
N PRO A 536 -5.44 -6.89 9.38
CA PRO A 536 -5.54 -6.07 10.58
C PRO A 536 -6.87 -5.33 10.68
N ILE A 537 -7.49 -5.00 9.54
CA ILE A 537 -8.80 -4.32 9.50
C ILE A 537 -9.90 -5.24 10.02
N LYS A 538 -9.97 -6.49 9.54
CA LYS A 538 -11.00 -7.44 10.00
C LYS A 538 -10.80 -7.86 11.45
N LEU A 539 -9.53 -7.97 11.90
CA LEU A 539 -9.25 -8.13 13.33
C LEU A 539 -9.71 -6.91 14.13
N TYR A 540 -9.42 -5.68 13.66
CA TYR A 540 -9.95 -4.48 14.29
C TYR A 540 -11.48 -4.50 14.35
N THR A 541 -12.17 -4.81 13.25
CA THR A 541 -13.64 -4.88 13.20
C THR A 541 -14.17 -5.91 14.18
N LEU A 542 -13.57 -7.12 14.24
CA LEU A 542 -13.96 -8.15 15.19
C LEU A 542 -13.75 -7.71 16.64
N GLY A 543 -12.61 -7.08 16.95
CA GLY A 543 -12.34 -6.50 18.26
C GLY A 543 -13.36 -5.42 18.63
N TRP A 544 -13.76 -4.58 17.65
CA TRP A 544 -14.79 -3.55 17.85
C TRP A 544 -16.17 -4.18 18.09
N VAL A 545 -16.54 -5.28 17.42
CA VAL A 545 -17.82 -5.98 17.68
C VAL A 545 -17.82 -6.56 19.10
N TYR A 546 -16.75 -7.24 19.53
CA TYR A 546 -16.63 -7.73 20.91
C TYR A 546 -16.69 -6.59 21.92
N TYR A 547 -15.99 -5.47 21.64
CA TYR A 547 -16.05 -4.27 22.47
C TYR A 547 -17.47 -3.71 22.55
N SER A 548 -18.22 -3.67 21.46
CA SER A 548 -19.58 -3.14 21.40
C SER A 548 -20.60 -3.97 22.17
N ILE A 549 -20.32 -5.25 22.42
CA ILE A 549 -21.15 -6.16 23.26
C ILE A 549 -20.56 -6.39 24.64
N GLU A 550 -19.60 -5.55 25.04
CA GLU A 550 -18.95 -5.55 26.35
C GLU A 550 -18.16 -6.84 26.69
N GLN A 551 -17.76 -7.61 25.69
CA GLN A 551 -16.85 -8.76 25.83
C GLN A 551 -15.38 -8.27 25.83
N TRP A 552 -14.98 -7.63 26.94
CA TRP A 552 -13.71 -6.87 27.01
C TRP A 552 -12.47 -7.72 26.77
N GLN A 553 -12.41 -8.94 27.34
CA GLN A 553 -11.26 -9.81 27.18
C GLN A 553 -11.09 -10.32 25.74
N ASP A 554 -12.21 -10.66 25.07
CA ASP A 554 -12.18 -11.09 23.67
C ASP A 554 -11.80 -9.93 22.76
N ALA A 555 -12.31 -8.74 23.03
CA ALA A 555 -11.92 -7.51 22.32
C ALA A 555 -10.42 -7.26 22.44
N ILE A 556 -9.84 -7.34 23.64
CA ILE A 556 -8.41 -7.15 23.90
C ILE A 556 -7.60 -8.17 23.10
N ASN A 557 -7.92 -9.45 23.19
CA ASN A 557 -7.19 -10.54 22.52
C ASN A 557 -7.11 -10.33 21.01
N VAL A 558 -8.18 -9.82 20.40
CA VAL A 558 -8.25 -9.58 18.96
C VAL A 558 -7.56 -8.26 18.58
N PHE A 559 -7.72 -7.20 19.36
CA PHE A 559 -7.02 -5.93 19.13
C PHE A 559 -5.50 -6.07 19.27
N GLU A 560 -5.01 -6.86 20.24
CA GLU A 560 -3.58 -7.16 20.37
C GLU A 560 -3.04 -7.87 19.12
N LYS A 561 -3.76 -8.87 18.59
CA LYS A 561 -3.39 -9.55 17.33
C LYS A 561 -3.32 -8.57 16.16
N ALA A 562 -4.29 -7.65 16.06
CA ALA A 562 -4.26 -6.62 15.02
C ALA A 562 -3.02 -5.71 15.15
N ASN A 563 -2.68 -5.31 16.37
CA ASN A 563 -1.52 -4.47 16.67
C ASN A 563 -0.19 -5.20 16.35
N ASP A 564 -0.09 -6.48 16.66
CA ASP A 564 1.09 -7.30 16.36
C ASP A 564 1.31 -7.44 14.85
N LEU A 565 0.25 -7.66 14.08
CA LEU A 565 0.35 -7.71 12.62
C LEU A 565 0.82 -6.38 12.03
N ILE A 566 0.37 -5.25 12.56
CA ILE A 566 0.81 -3.91 12.10
C ILE A 566 2.29 -3.69 12.40
N LYS A 567 2.75 -4.08 13.59
CA LYS A 567 4.17 -4.03 13.97
C LYS A 567 5.02 -4.92 13.06
N LEU A 568 4.55 -6.14 12.77
CA LEU A 568 5.23 -7.09 11.88
C LEU A 568 5.39 -6.51 10.45
N PHE A 569 4.38 -5.82 9.96
CA PHE A 569 4.38 -5.32 8.60
C PHE A 569 5.11 -3.97 8.44
N ASN A 570 5.53 -3.30 9.52
CA ASN A 570 5.96 -1.89 9.51
C ASN A 570 4.97 -1.01 8.74
N GLY A 571 3.69 -1.38 8.82
CA GLY A 571 2.63 -0.86 7.99
C GLY A 571 2.04 0.45 8.50
N ARG A 572 1.09 0.99 7.73
CA ARG A 572 0.30 2.15 8.14
C ARG A 572 -0.46 1.82 9.42
N LYS A 573 -0.32 2.66 10.44
CA LYS A 573 -0.96 2.51 11.74
C LYS A 573 -2.49 2.44 11.59
N LEU A 574 -3.15 1.65 12.43
CA LEU A 574 -4.61 1.64 12.50
C LEU A 574 -5.13 3.00 12.97
N TRP A 575 -6.44 3.23 12.80
CA TRP A 575 -7.08 4.46 13.24
C TRP A 575 -6.89 4.71 14.73
N ILE A 576 -7.00 5.97 15.14
CA ILE A 576 -6.94 6.37 16.53
C ILE A 576 -7.90 5.56 17.42
N TRP A 577 -9.07 5.21 16.90
CA TRP A 577 -10.08 4.42 17.60
C TRP A 577 -9.61 3.03 18.02
N HIS A 578 -8.66 2.42 17.31
CA HIS A 578 -8.06 1.15 17.74
C HIS A 578 -7.38 1.30 19.10
N TYR A 579 -6.57 2.35 19.27
CA TYR A 579 -5.84 2.62 20.49
C TYR A 579 -6.78 3.03 21.64
N LEU A 580 -7.82 3.80 21.32
CA LEU A 580 -8.82 4.23 22.30
C LEU A 580 -9.69 3.08 22.78
N CYS A 581 -10.22 2.25 21.89
CA CYS A 581 -11.04 1.09 22.27
C CYS A 581 -10.24 0.04 23.03
N LEU A 582 -9.00 -0.24 22.62
CA LEU A 582 -8.12 -1.17 23.35
C LEU A 582 -7.74 -0.60 24.72
N GLY A 583 -7.45 0.71 24.80
CA GLY A 583 -7.20 1.40 26.07
C GLY A 583 -8.41 1.34 27.01
N ASP A 584 -9.61 1.65 26.51
CA ASP A 584 -10.85 1.56 27.29
C ASP A 584 -11.16 0.11 27.73
N ALA A 585 -10.92 -0.87 26.86
CA ALA A 585 -11.09 -2.28 27.23
C ALA A 585 -10.14 -2.71 28.36
N TYR A 586 -8.86 -2.27 28.32
CA TYR A 586 -7.94 -2.46 29.44
C TYR A 586 -8.40 -1.74 30.71
N HIS A 587 -8.95 -0.51 30.56
CA HIS A 587 -9.54 0.24 31.67
C HIS A 587 -10.65 -0.56 32.36
N LYS A 588 -11.57 -1.14 31.56
CA LYS A 588 -12.72 -1.92 32.06
C LYS A 588 -12.33 -3.17 32.84
N ILE A 589 -11.17 -3.77 32.54
CA ILE A 589 -10.66 -4.95 33.27
C ILE A 589 -9.62 -4.59 34.35
N GLY A 590 -9.33 -3.28 34.57
CA GLY A 590 -8.40 -2.81 35.58
C GLY A 590 -6.92 -2.92 35.25
N GLU A 591 -6.57 -3.18 34.00
CA GLU A 591 -5.17 -3.30 33.51
C GLU A 591 -4.57 -1.93 33.13
N HIS A 592 -4.59 -0.98 34.09
CA HIS A 592 -4.23 0.43 33.84
C HIS A 592 -2.80 0.64 33.34
N GLY A 593 -1.87 -0.27 33.66
CA GLY A 593 -0.51 -0.20 33.11
C GLY A 593 -0.46 -0.45 31.61
N LYS A 594 -1.28 -1.38 31.10
CA LYS A 594 -1.42 -1.66 29.68
C LYS A 594 -2.22 -0.57 28.98
N GLU A 595 -3.27 -0.04 29.64
CA GLU A 595 -4.05 1.11 29.18
C GLU A 595 -3.14 2.29 28.85
N LEU A 596 -2.34 2.75 29.80
CA LEU A 596 -1.44 3.89 29.60
C LEU A 596 -0.38 3.64 28.53
N LYS A 597 0.11 2.40 28.41
CA LYS A 597 1.07 2.01 27.38
C LYS A 597 0.47 2.12 25.98
N ILE A 598 -0.73 1.57 25.77
CA ILE A 598 -1.37 1.59 24.44
C ILE A 598 -1.83 3.01 24.06
N LEU A 599 -2.28 3.81 25.01
CA LEU A 599 -2.62 5.23 24.81
C LEU A 599 -1.38 6.02 24.38
N LYS A 600 -0.19 5.74 24.97
CA LYS A 600 1.06 6.35 24.54
C LYS A 600 1.44 5.94 23.12
N GLU A 601 1.34 4.65 22.77
CA GLU A 601 1.53 4.18 21.36
C GLU A 601 0.56 4.89 20.40
N GLY A 602 -0.66 5.15 20.83
CA GLY A 602 -1.67 5.93 20.10
C GLY A 602 -1.23 7.38 19.87
N LEU A 603 -0.72 8.06 20.91
CA LEU A 603 -0.23 9.43 20.82
C LEU A 603 0.96 9.57 19.87
N ASP A 604 1.94 8.64 19.97
CA ASP A 604 3.10 8.58 19.07
C ASP A 604 2.66 8.33 17.61
N SER A 605 1.52 7.69 17.43
CA SER A 605 0.96 7.33 16.13
C SER A 605 0.13 8.44 15.50
N TRP A 606 -0.61 9.19 16.32
CA TRP A 606 -1.61 10.16 15.92
C TRP A 606 -1.48 11.44 16.76
N PRO A 607 -0.36 12.18 16.66
CA PRO A 607 -0.14 13.37 17.48
C PRO A 607 -1.18 14.48 17.22
N ALA A 608 -1.80 14.52 16.04
CA ALA A 608 -2.88 15.47 15.74
C ALA A 608 -4.17 15.21 16.55
N GLU A 609 -4.33 13.98 17.08
CA GLU A 609 -5.48 13.57 17.90
C GLU A 609 -5.15 13.55 19.39
N GLU A 610 -4.14 14.33 19.83
CA GLU A 610 -3.65 14.35 21.22
C GLU A 610 -4.78 14.57 22.23
N HIS A 611 -5.73 15.46 21.94
CA HIS A 611 -6.86 15.76 22.82
C HIS A 611 -7.68 14.50 23.18
N ARG A 612 -7.87 13.56 22.26
CA ARG A 612 -8.59 12.31 22.51
C ARG A 612 -7.82 11.39 23.45
N ILE A 613 -6.51 11.26 23.21
CA ILE A 613 -5.64 10.41 24.06
C ILE A 613 -5.59 10.97 25.48
N ILE A 614 -5.35 12.28 25.63
CA ILE A 614 -5.27 12.93 26.94
C ILE A 614 -6.58 12.75 27.73
N SER A 615 -7.74 12.80 27.05
CA SER A 615 -9.02 12.57 27.74
C SER A 615 -9.12 11.18 28.37
N TYR A 616 -8.64 10.12 27.70
CA TYR A 616 -8.62 8.77 28.28
C TYR A 616 -7.56 8.63 29.39
N GLN A 617 -6.40 9.29 29.26
CA GLN A 617 -5.40 9.32 30.32
C GLN A 617 -5.92 10.03 31.56
N ALA A 618 -6.69 11.11 31.42
CA ALA A 618 -7.34 11.82 32.53
C ALA A 618 -8.39 10.91 33.22
N VAL A 619 -9.19 10.16 32.45
CA VAL A 619 -10.13 9.17 33.02
C VAL A 619 -9.35 8.12 33.83
N CYS A 620 -8.25 7.60 33.32
CA CYS A 620 -7.41 6.63 34.02
C CYS A 620 -6.88 7.20 35.35
N ALA A 621 -6.32 8.42 35.32
CA ALA A 621 -5.78 9.10 36.54
C ALA A 621 -6.85 9.31 37.60
N PHE A 622 -8.01 9.86 37.24
CA PHE A 622 -9.13 10.05 38.18
C PHE A 622 -9.66 8.72 38.72
N SER A 623 -9.77 7.68 37.92
CA SER A 623 -10.24 6.37 38.36
C SER A 623 -9.27 5.68 39.31
N LEU A 624 -7.98 5.99 39.24
CA LEU A 624 -6.94 5.55 40.18
C LEU A 624 -6.89 6.42 41.47
N GLY A 625 -7.70 7.48 41.55
CA GLY A 625 -7.70 8.42 42.68
C GLY A 625 -6.57 9.47 42.64
N ASP A 626 -5.75 9.49 41.58
CA ASP A 626 -4.72 10.51 41.38
C ASP A 626 -5.35 11.79 40.82
N THR A 627 -6.01 12.53 41.68
CA THR A 627 -6.71 13.78 41.31
C THR A 627 -5.75 14.85 40.82
N ALA A 628 -4.53 14.91 41.36
CA ALA A 628 -3.53 15.91 40.94
C ALA A 628 -3.11 15.69 39.51
N LYS A 629 -2.79 14.44 39.12
CA LYS A 629 -2.46 14.09 37.73
C LYS A 629 -3.67 14.22 36.80
N GLY A 630 -4.86 13.87 37.30
CA GLY A 630 -6.11 14.07 36.58
C GLY A 630 -6.36 15.53 36.21
N ASP A 631 -6.18 16.45 37.17
CA ASP A 631 -6.36 17.89 36.96
C ASP A 631 -5.28 18.48 36.03
N GLU A 632 -4.02 18.01 36.12
CA GLU A 632 -2.96 18.34 35.14
C GLU A 632 -3.33 17.96 33.73
N LEU A 633 -3.72 16.68 33.52
CA LEU A 633 -4.14 16.16 32.20
C LEU A 633 -5.39 16.86 31.67
N LEU A 634 -6.31 17.27 32.55
CA LEU A 634 -7.48 18.05 32.16
C LEU A 634 -7.09 19.43 31.63
N SER A 635 -6.09 20.08 32.23
CA SER A 635 -5.55 21.35 31.71
C SER A 635 -4.89 21.17 30.35
N GLU A 636 -4.06 20.11 30.17
CA GLU A 636 -3.47 19.77 28.89
C GLU A 636 -4.54 19.46 27.81
N PHE A 637 -5.60 18.76 28.21
CA PHE A 637 -6.75 18.48 27.33
C PHE A 637 -7.41 19.78 26.85
N CYS A 638 -7.68 20.72 27.74
CA CYS A 638 -8.26 22.03 27.39
C CYS A 638 -7.37 22.77 26.37
N ASP A 639 -6.06 22.78 26.60
CA ASP A 639 -5.12 23.44 25.68
C ASP A 639 -5.03 22.74 24.32
N ALA A 640 -5.07 21.41 24.29
CA ALA A 640 -5.14 20.65 23.04
C ALA A 640 -6.44 20.94 22.28
N CYS A 641 -7.59 21.01 22.97
CA CYS A 641 -8.87 21.35 22.36
C CYS A 641 -8.88 22.78 21.78
N LYS A 642 -8.28 23.76 22.47
CA LYS A 642 -8.15 25.14 21.97
C LYS A 642 -7.28 25.21 20.70
N LYS A 643 -6.19 24.43 20.61
CA LYS A 643 -5.36 24.34 19.40
C LYS A 643 -6.18 23.92 18.17
N VAL A 644 -7.12 22.99 18.32
CA VAL A 644 -8.02 22.53 17.26
C VAL A 644 -9.31 23.36 17.15
N LYS A 645 -9.42 24.47 17.90
CA LYS A 645 -10.52 25.45 17.86
C LYS A 645 -11.89 24.84 18.20
N PHE A 646 -11.96 23.97 19.20
CA PHE A 646 -13.24 23.49 19.72
C PHE A 646 -13.99 24.61 20.43
N SER A 647 -15.33 24.59 20.34
CA SER A 647 -16.19 25.52 21.09
C SER A 647 -16.14 25.25 22.60
N ASP A 648 -16.42 26.28 23.40
CA ASP A 648 -16.49 26.12 24.84
C ASP A 648 -17.56 25.12 25.25
N ALA A 649 -18.70 25.08 24.56
CA ALA A 649 -19.74 24.06 24.77
C ALA A 649 -19.21 22.65 24.60
N ARG A 650 -18.40 22.43 23.57
CA ARG A 650 -17.77 21.12 23.29
C ARG A 650 -16.76 20.77 24.39
N ILE A 651 -15.87 21.69 24.76
CA ILE A 651 -14.85 21.45 25.77
C ILE A 651 -15.50 21.09 27.10
N GLU A 652 -16.48 21.87 27.55
CA GLU A 652 -17.21 21.61 28.79
C GLU A 652 -17.98 20.29 28.76
N SER A 653 -18.59 19.93 27.60
CA SER A 653 -19.28 18.66 27.42
C SER A 653 -18.32 17.46 27.51
N ASP A 654 -17.15 17.57 26.88
CA ASP A 654 -16.13 16.52 26.90
C ASP A 654 -15.50 16.36 28.28
N ILE A 655 -15.28 17.47 29.06
CA ILE A 655 -14.85 17.43 30.46
C ILE A 655 -15.90 16.70 31.30
N GLY A 656 -17.19 17.03 31.11
CA GLY A 656 -18.28 16.32 31.78
C GLY A 656 -18.24 14.80 31.50
N LEU A 657 -17.92 14.40 30.29
CA LEU A 657 -17.78 12.99 29.90
C LEU A 657 -16.57 12.32 30.60
N ILE A 658 -15.42 13.03 30.72
CA ILE A 658 -14.25 12.56 31.47
C ILE A 658 -14.64 12.27 32.91
N TYR A 659 -15.27 13.23 33.60
CA TYR A 659 -15.70 13.04 34.97
C TYR A 659 -16.75 11.94 35.15
N LYS A 660 -17.71 11.82 34.20
CA LYS A 660 -18.70 10.74 34.20
C LYS A 660 -18.03 9.37 34.10
N LYS A 661 -17.10 9.18 33.14
CA LYS A 661 -16.35 7.93 32.99
C LYS A 661 -15.52 7.58 34.24
N SER A 662 -15.10 8.58 34.97
CA SER A 662 -14.36 8.43 36.25
C SER A 662 -15.27 8.31 37.50
N ALA A 663 -16.58 8.11 37.29
CA ALA A 663 -17.61 8.05 38.35
C ALA A 663 -17.71 9.32 39.25
N LEU A 664 -17.19 10.46 38.80
CA LEU A 664 -17.27 11.75 39.49
C LEU A 664 -18.53 12.53 39.08
N LEU A 665 -19.72 11.98 39.41
CA LEU A 665 -21.00 12.39 38.85
C LEU A 665 -21.38 13.84 39.13
N GLU A 666 -21.05 14.39 40.30
CA GLU A 666 -21.35 15.79 40.65
C GLU A 666 -20.55 16.76 39.75
N LYS A 667 -19.26 16.47 39.53
CA LYS A 667 -18.42 17.26 38.63
C LYS A 667 -18.92 17.13 37.17
N ALA A 668 -19.28 15.93 36.74
CA ALA A 668 -19.87 15.71 35.43
C ALA A 668 -21.13 16.54 35.21
N GLN A 669 -22.06 16.52 36.18
CA GLN A 669 -23.28 17.32 36.14
C GLN A 669 -23.01 18.82 36.03
N LEU A 670 -22.02 19.34 36.79
CA LEU A 670 -21.61 20.75 36.73
C LEU A 670 -21.15 21.14 35.31
N HIS A 671 -20.24 20.36 34.71
CA HIS A 671 -19.68 20.66 33.40
C HIS A 671 -20.70 20.53 32.27
N TYR A 672 -21.61 19.56 32.32
CA TYR A 672 -22.74 19.52 31.39
C TYR A 672 -23.65 20.74 31.50
N GLN A 673 -23.89 21.26 32.73
CA GLN A 673 -24.67 22.48 32.90
C GLN A 673 -23.94 23.72 32.38
N LEU A 674 -22.60 23.78 32.48
CA LEU A 674 -21.80 24.85 31.88
C LEU A 674 -21.88 24.79 30.34
N ALA A 675 -21.73 23.60 29.75
CA ALA A 675 -21.87 23.39 28.30
C ALA A 675 -23.25 23.86 27.77
N ILE A 676 -24.34 23.55 28.52
CA ILE A 676 -25.70 23.94 28.13
C ILE A 676 -25.88 25.47 28.17
N LYS A 677 -25.15 26.17 29.03
CA LYS A 677 -25.26 27.64 29.19
C LYS A 677 -24.38 28.41 28.20
N SER A 678 -23.33 27.80 27.62
CA SER A 678 -22.31 28.54 26.87
C SER A 678 -22.79 29.03 25.52
N GLU A 679 -23.30 28.17 24.63
CA GLU A 679 -23.75 28.55 23.29
C GLU A 679 -25.03 27.78 22.87
N PRO A 680 -26.23 28.41 22.91
CA PRO A 680 -27.50 27.73 22.69
C PRO A 680 -27.68 27.10 21.29
N SER A 681 -26.95 27.58 20.27
CA SER A 681 -27.04 27.12 18.90
C SER A 681 -26.01 26.02 18.53
N ASP A 682 -25.10 25.71 19.44
CA ASP A 682 -24.07 24.69 19.17
C ASP A 682 -24.66 23.29 19.37
N ILE A 683 -24.33 22.36 18.44
CA ILE A 683 -24.72 20.95 18.54
C ILE A 683 -24.22 20.30 19.85
N TYR A 684 -23.11 20.74 20.39
CA TYR A 684 -22.57 20.26 21.65
C TYR A 684 -23.37 20.70 22.89
N ASN A 685 -24.13 21.78 22.78
CA ASN A 685 -25.14 22.15 23.77
C ASN A 685 -26.23 21.05 23.84
N ILE A 686 -26.72 20.59 22.67
CA ILE A 686 -27.70 19.52 22.59
C ILE A 686 -27.13 18.20 23.11
N ARG A 687 -25.90 17.88 22.77
CA ARG A 687 -25.19 16.69 23.30
C ARG A 687 -25.02 16.76 24.83
N ALA A 688 -24.72 17.95 25.37
CA ALA A 688 -24.64 18.14 26.81
C ALA A 688 -26.00 17.94 27.50
N MET A 689 -27.12 18.39 26.87
CA MET A 689 -28.48 18.08 27.37
C MET A 689 -28.73 16.57 27.41
N TYR A 690 -28.34 15.85 26.35
CA TYR A 690 -28.41 14.39 26.31
C TYR A 690 -27.58 13.73 27.41
N TYR A 691 -26.30 14.09 27.59
CA TYR A 691 -25.45 13.49 28.60
C TYR A 691 -25.96 13.77 30.03
N LEU A 692 -26.43 14.98 30.28
CA LEU A 692 -27.00 15.34 31.56
C LEU A 692 -28.33 14.59 31.84
N ALA A 693 -29.20 14.48 30.81
CA ALA A 693 -30.43 13.74 30.92
C ALA A 693 -30.18 12.27 31.22
N TRP A 694 -29.25 11.67 30.48
CA TRP A 694 -28.85 10.28 30.68
C TRP A 694 -28.30 10.06 32.09
N LEU A 695 -27.41 10.94 32.58
CA LEU A 695 -26.87 10.87 33.93
C LEU A 695 -27.98 10.95 35.01
N LEU A 696 -28.93 11.86 34.85
CA LEU A 696 -30.04 12.04 35.80
C LEU A 696 -31.01 10.86 35.79
N ILE A 697 -31.28 10.26 34.64
CA ILE A 697 -32.20 9.14 34.46
C ILE A 697 -31.58 7.82 34.90
N ASP A 698 -30.38 7.55 34.44
CA ASP A 698 -29.72 6.26 34.69
C ASP A 698 -29.41 6.06 36.17
N ASN A 699 -28.94 7.11 36.84
CA ASN A 699 -28.68 7.10 38.30
C ASN A 699 -29.89 7.45 39.14
N GLU A 700 -31.08 7.58 38.57
CA GLU A 700 -32.36 7.90 39.27
C GLU A 700 -32.32 9.18 40.15
N ILE A 701 -31.42 10.11 39.79
CA ILE A 701 -31.25 11.37 40.52
C ILE A 701 -32.49 12.27 40.35
N ASN A 702 -32.95 12.44 39.09
CA ASN A 702 -34.16 13.20 38.78
C ASN A 702 -34.65 12.83 37.34
N ILE A 703 -35.45 11.77 37.24
CA ILE A 703 -35.92 11.21 35.98
C ILE A 703 -36.74 12.22 35.18
N LEU A 704 -37.66 12.95 35.86
CA LEU A 704 -38.51 13.94 35.17
C LEU A 704 -37.71 15.10 34.57
N LYS A 705 -36.67 15.58 35.29
CA LYS A 705 -35.79 16.63 34.80
C LYS A 705 -35.01 16.12 33.61
N GLY A 706 -34.56 14.85 33.63
CA GLY A 706 -33.90 14.21 32.50
C GLY A 706 -34.79 14.15 31.27
N ILE A 707 -36.04 13.68 31.40
CA ILE A 707 -37.01 13.65 30.29
C ILE A 707 -37.25 15.06 29.71
N ASN A 708 -37.44 16.08 30.56
CA ASN A 708 -37.64 17.46 30.11
C ASN A 708 -36.43 18.02 29.34
N LEU A 709 -35.20 17.64 29.70
CA LEU A 709 -33.99 18.00 28.98
C LEU A 709 -33.99 17.37 27.56
N VAL A 710 -34.37 16.10 27.46
CA VAL A 710 -34.46 15.41 26.14
C VAL A 710 -35.56 16.03 25.31
N ASP A 711 -36.74 16.36 25.88
CA ASP A 711 -37.80 17.04 25.16
C ASP A 711 -37.35 18.41 24.62
N SER A 712 -36.53 19.14 25.39
CA SER A 712 -35.96 20.41 24.98
C SER A 712 -34.95 20.19 23.80
N ALA A 713 -34.10 19.16 23.89
CA ALA A 713 -33.18 18.79 22.84
C ALA A 713 -33.87 18.37 21.56
N LEU A 714 -34.92 17.55 21.64
CA LEU A 714 -35.71 17.10 20.48
C LEU A 714 -36.43 18.25 19.77
N LYS A 715 -36.87 19.29 20.51
CA LYS A 715 -37.50 20.49 19.93
C LYS A 715 -36.57 21.30 19.04
N THR A 716 -35.26 21.17 19.18
CA THR A 716 -34.26 21.81 18.29
C THR A 716 -34.17 21.11 16.93
N ASN A 717 -34.79 19.95 16.78
CA ASN A 717 -34.79 19.12 15.55
C ASN A 717 -33.38 18.84 15.01
N PRO A 718 -32.49 18.19 15.80
CA PRO A 718 -31.14 17.92 15.35
C PRO A 718 -31.12 17.02 14.12
N SER A 719 -30.21 17.30 13.16
CA SER A 719 -30.06 16.52 11.92
C SER A 719 -29.18 15.27 12.09
N ASP A 720 -28.49 15.15 13.22
CA ASP A 720 -27.61 14.02 13.54
C ASP A 720 -28.47 12.82 13.96
N GLU A 721 -28.58 11.77 13.08
CA GLU A 721 -29.39 10.59 13.34
C GLU A 721 -28.92 9.78 14.56
N GLU A 722 -27.61 9.77 14.86
CA GLU A 722 -27.06 9.09 16.03
C GLU A 722 -27.47 9.81 17.33
N LEU A 723 -27.35 11.14 17.35
CA LEU A 723 -27.82 11.93 18.49
C LEU A 723 -29.33 11.79 18.70
N LEU A 724 -30.10 11.76 17.60
CA LEU A 724 -31.56 11.49 17.69
C LEU A 724 -31.86 10.11 18.29
N ALA A 725 -31.10 9.08 17.88
CA ALA A 725 -31.22 7.74 18.44
C ALA A 725 -30.96 7.73 19.95
N ASP A 726 -29.87 8.38 20.37
CA ASP A 726 -29.49 8.52 21.79
C ASP A 726 -30.54 9.29 22.62
N LEU A 727 -31.10 10.35 22.06
CA LEU A 727 -32.18 11.13 22.69
C LEU A 727 -33.45 10.29 22.90
N TYR A 728 -33.90 9.55 21.87
CA TYR A 728 -35.07 8.69 22.02
C TYR A 728 -34.83 7.54 23.00
N ASP A 729 -33.64 6.91 22.96
CA ASP A 729 -33.28 5.87 23.92
C ASP A 729 -33.33 6.41 25.36
N THR A 730 -32.69 7.56 25.59
CA THR A 730 -32.64 8.17 26.94
C THR A 730 -34.04 8.52 27.47
N ARG A 731 -34.91 9.08 26.62
CA ARG A 731 -36.28 9.41 27.03
C ARG A 731 -37.12 8.14 27.25
N GLY A 732 -36.99 7.18 26.37
CA GLY A 732 -37.66 5.89 26.49
C GLY A 732 -37.23 5.15 27.77
N TRP A 733 -35.92 5.18 28.10
CA TRP A 733 -35.43 4.62 29.36
C TRP A 733 -35.99 5.34 30.58
N GLY A 734 -36.13 6.68 30.51
CA GLY A 734 -36.82 7.47 31.54
C GLY A 734 -38.27 7.07 31.72
N PHE A 735 -39.02 6.89 30.65
CA PHE A 735 -40.39 6.38 30.72
C PHE A 735 -40.46 4.94 31.28
N TYR A 736 -39.52 4.09 30.93
CA TYR A 736 -39.44 2.73 31.51
C TYR A 736 -39.26 2.76 33.01
N LYS A 737 -38.36 3.57 33.54
CA LYS A 737 -38.13 3.74 34.98
C LYS A 737 -39.34 4.34 35.72
N LEU A 738 -40.19 5.09 35.03
CA LEU A 738 -41.45 5.62 35.58
C LEU A 738 -42.62 4.64 35.47
N GLY A 739 -42.43 3.43 34.90
CA GLY A 739 -43.48 2.44 34.70
C GLY A 739 -44.34 2.69 33.46
N ASN A 740 -44.04 3.67 32.63
CA ASN A 740 -44.76 4.01 31.39
C ASN A 740 -44.28 3.16 30.20
N TYR A 741 -44.45 1.84 30.29
CA TYR A 741 -43.81 0.88 29.37
C TYR A 741 -44.20 1.01 27.91
N ASN A 742 -45.44 1.44 27.58
CA ASN A 742 -45.89 1.64 26.21
C ASN A 742 -45.13 2.82 25.53
N GLN A 743 -45.02 3.96 26.23
CA GLN A 743 -44.25 5.10 25.76
C GLN A 743 -42.76 4.78 25.67
N ALA A 744 -42.25 4.03 26.67
CA ALA A 744 -40.89 3.54 26.65
C ALA A 744 -40.59 2.70 25.40
N LEU A 745 -41.46 1.73 25.08
CA LEU A 745 -41.28 0.87 23.92
C LEU A 745 -41.33 1.65 22.60
N GLU A 746 -42.21 2.65 22.48
CA GLU A 746 -42.29 3.52 21.30
C GLU A 746 -40.96 4.28 21.05
N ASP A 747 -40.47 4.99 22.09
CA ASP A 747 -39.25 5.76 21.98
C ASP A 747 -38.00 4.87 21.78
N LEU A 748 -37.88 3.78 22.54
CA LEU A 748 -36.77 2.85 22.43
C LEU A 748 -36.73 2.15 21.06
N SER A 749 -37.88 1.81 20.49
CA SER A 749 -37.95 1.27 19.13
C SER A 749 -37.51 2.28 18.09
N LYS A 750 -37.94 3.53 18.24
CA LYS A 750 -37.54 4.62 17.34
C LYS A 750 -36.04 4.92 17.44
N GLY A 751 -35.47 4.96 18.66
CA GLY A 751 -34.05 5.09 18.89
C GLY A 751 -33.25 3.95 18.26
N TRP A 752 -33.72 2.72 18.44
CA TRP A 752 -33.10 1.54 17.81
C TRP A 752 -33.09 1.60 16.28
N ASP A 753 -34.19 2.01 15.67
CA ASP A 753 -34.31 2.09 14.20
C ASP A 753 -33.37 3.14 13.59
N LEU A 754 -33.20 4.28 14.29
CA LEU A 754 -32.33 5.37 13.86
C LEU A 754 -30.85 5.05 14.04
N ARG A 755 -30.49 4.15 14.95
CA ARG A 755 -29.10 3.88 15.27
C ARG A 755 -28.36 3.21 14.11
N PRO A 756 -27.16 3.72 13.72
CA PRO A 756 -26.41 3.18 12.56
C PRO A 756 -25.82 1.79 12.83
N PHE A 757 -25.35 1.53 14.05
CA PHE A 757 -24.67 0.31 14.45
C PHE A 757 -25.29 -0.29 15.70
N TYR A 758 -24.94 -1.53 16.03
CA TYR A 758 -25.36 -2.16 17.28
C TYR A 758 -24.91 -1.34 18.48
N GLY A 759 -25.82 -1.07 19.38
CA GLY A 759 -25.57 -0.42 20.67
C GLY A 759 -26.08 -1.29 21.79
N HIS A 760 -25.20 -1.85 22.62
CA HIS A 760 -25.57 -2.84 23.63
C HIS A 760 -26.59 -2.30 24.63
N GLN A 761 -26.36 -1.10 25.17
CA GLN A 761 -27.31 -0.46 26.09
C GLN A 761 -28.69 -0.23 25.46
N HIS A 762 -28.73 0.28 24.22
CA HIS A 762 -30.01 0.46 23.49
C HIS A 762 -30.74 -0.85 23.28
N PHE A 763 -29.99 -1.92 22.97
CA PHE A 763 -30.56 -3.26 22.84
C PHE A 763 -31.16 -3.73 24.17
N LEU A 764 -30.43 -3.59 25.29
CA LEU A 764 -30.89 -3.99 26.62
C LEU A 764 -32.11 -3.18 27.05
N HIS A 765 -32.13 -1.87 26.81
CA HIS A 765 -33.28 -1.01 27.13
C HIS A 765 -34.53 -1.44 26.35
N LEU A 766 -34.35 -1.66 25.02
CA LEU A 766 -35.48 -2.10 24.16
C LEU A 766 -36.03 -3.46 24.59
N GLU A 767 -35.17 -4.44 24.88
CA GLU A 767 -35.57 -5.77 25.33
C GLU A 767 -36.28 -5.74 26.70
N ALA A 768 -35.79 -4.89 27.61
CA ALA A 768 -36.43 -4.66 28.89
C ALA A 768 -37.85 -4.10 28.71
N ALA A 769 -38.04 -3.11 27.84
CA ALA A 769 -39.35 -2.53 27.56
C ALA A 769 -40.30 -3.53 26.88
N LYS A 770 -39.81 -4.32 25.89
CA LYS A 770 -40.61 -5.38 25.27
C LYS A 770 -41.15 -6.40 26.29
N LYS A 771 -40.26 -6.87 27.19
CA LYS A 771 -40.64 -7.80 28.28
C LYS A 771 -41.66 -7.20 29.24
N ALA A 772 -41.47 -5.92 29.63
CA ALA A 772 -42.40 -5.24 30.54
C ALA A 772 -43.80 -5.06 29.93
N VAL A 773 -43.90 -4.69 28.65
CA VAL A 773 -45.17 -4.55 27.92
C VAL A 773 -45.86 -5.92 27.79
N ALA A 774 -45.09 -6.99 27.48
CA ALA A 774 -45.65 -8.35 27.38
C ALA A 774 -46.23 -8.83 28.72
N ASN A 775 -45.51 -8.58 29.82
CA ASN A 775 -45.97 -8.96 31.17
C ASN A 775 -47.21 -8.18 31.61
N ASN A 776 -47.27 -6.86 31.27
CA ASN A 776 -48.48 -6.05 31.60
C ASN A 776 -49.72 -6.41 30.78
N LYS A 777 -49.59 -7.09 29.62
CA LYS A 777 -50.74 -7.60 28.86
C LYS A 777 -51.28 -8.91 29.40
N ASN A 778 -50.49 -9.64 30.19
CA ASN A 778 -50.86 -10.93 30.77
C ASN A 778 -51.39 -10.81 32.21
N ASN A 779 -51.30 -9.63 32.85
CA ASN A 779 -51.90 -9.25 34.11
C ASN A 779 -53.12 -8.34 33.86
#